data_5eafb4f1eb17f126e4b3fa0edc6da757
#
_entry.id   5eafb4f1eb17f126e4b3fa0edc6da757
#
_cell.length_a   1.000
_cell.length_b   1.000
_cell.length_c   1.000
_cell.angle_alpha   90.00
_cell.angle_beta   90.00
_cell.angle_gamma   90.00
#
_symmetry.space_group_name_H-M   'P 1'
#
loop_
_entity.id
_entity.type
_entity.pdbx_description
1 polymer ?
#
loop_
_entity_poly.entity_id
_entity_poly.type
_entity_poly.pdbx_seq_one_letter_code
_entity_poly.pdbx_strand_id
1 'polypeptide(L)'
;MTDSKNGVLTARAPWRRVTSVALFCTPLVAAPLYVHAQEASSAKEDEPFRLAPIIVNAKASAGDDASSVVAQELWVGGKVATSILNTPASVSVVTQKEIEQRSVNTTEELLQYTPGVITDYYGSDDRNDYFKIRGFQATTYRDGLTLSSMRGVREDPFAFERVEILRGANSTLFGAADPGGSVNFVTKKPRFEKFGQIYGTYGSFNHKETGIDVGDVLNADKTLAYRFTGKFQDSDREYDHSQDDNQFLMGGLTWAPTAYTSATLVVDHLKTKSTPNSGGYPTDREYDRDEFFGEPGYNFHDVERTNISGSFTHDFDNGFILRSNLRYSELTDDFAYLYLSGTGTGTLRDRDAFGTDTDAEQVNGNLMLQYDARFGNIDSSTMVGVEYGDSTTDASSIYARGIAGEVAPIDIANPVYSGAPGGLSPYRHVKQEYTTKAVFLQQNLSFYDRVIVTAGVRNDSMDLAETNKLNTVKTSDSFSETSYRGALTFIVTDEVSTYVSMVESVSPPEIGVTPKRGKQYEVGAKYSPAGMNALFSAAIYDLTQENVSIAVVVPGGGIQQQTVGETRVRGLDLEAKAELTERLSLVGGYSYMKSDVLRGSLWDGTSLKGNEFEVTPRHSASLWSYYSVPGTKVSVGLGARYIGEYYFGAANTDKSDAATVFDAAFTYNIAKGTDLALNVSNLLDEQHVVGSGTADYYNPGREVTAKLSYSW
;
A
#
# COMPACT_ATOMS: atom_id res chain seq x y z
N MET A 1 -4.85 53.87 16.33
CA MET A 1 -4.36 54.38 15.04
C MET A 1 -2.97 53.88 14.89
N THR A 2 -2.85 52.90 14.07
CA THR A 2 -1.86 52.53 13.06
C THR A 2 -1.79 51.00 12.93
N ASP A 3 -2.08 50.57 11.75
CA ASP A 3 -2.16 49.20 11.27
C ASP A 3 -0.87 48.42 11.43
N SER A 4 -0.96 47.22 11.99
CA SER A 4 0.02 46.16 11.80
C SER A 4 -0.49 45.24 10.70
N LYS A 5 0.17 45.24 9.56
CA LYS A 5 -0.10 44.34 8.45
C LYS A 5 0.51 42.95 8.74
N ASN A 6 -0.33 41.98 8.96
CA ASN A 6 -0.02 40.57 8.91
C ASN A 6 0.46 40.20 7.50
N GLY A 7 1.63 39.60 7.42
CA GLY A 7 2.13 38.98 6.20
C GLY A 7 1.35 37.69 5.91
N VAL A 8 0.31 37.83 5.11
CA VAL A 8 -0.44 36.69 4.55
C VAL A 8 0.44 36.04 3.51
N LEU A 9 0.74 34.76 3.70
CA LEU A 9 1.17 33.88 2.62
C LEU A 9 0.11 33.94 1.53
N THR A 10 0.44 34.56 0.42
CA THR A 10 -0.47 34.73 -0.70
C THR A 10 -0.73 33.40 -1.36
N ALA A 11 -1.97 32.97 -1.32
CA ALA A 11 -2.49 31.91 -2.20
C ALA A 11 -2.11 32.23 -3.65
N ARG A 12 -1.22 31.48 -4.24
CA ARG A 12 -0.89 31.54 -5.66
C ARG A 12 -1.99 30.84 -6.44
N ALA A 13 -2.63 31.55 -7.31
CA ALA A 13 -3.60 31.01 -8.25
C ALA A 13 -2.96 29.92 -9.13
N PRO A 14 -3.65 28.79 -9.35
CA PRO A 14 -3.14 27.67 -10.13
C PRO A 14 -3.36 27.92 -11.63
N TRP A 15 -2.58 28.79 -12.25
CA TRP A 15 -2.55 28.91 -13.73
C TRP A 15 -1.15 29.30 -14.17
N ARG A 16 -0.22 28.35 -14.18
CA ARG A 16 1.02 28.50 -14.93
C ARG A 16 1.42 27.24 -15.64
N ARG A 17 1.28 27.31 -16.96
CA ARG A 17 1.97 26.55 -18.01
C ARG A 17 1.74 25.04 -18.00
N VAL A 18 0.65 24.64 -18.62
CA VAL A 18 0.63 23.37 -19.37
C VAL A 18 1.77 23.44 -20.39
N THR A 19 2.90 22.86 -20.06
CA THR A 19 3.93 22.53 -21.04
C THR A 19 3.33 21.42 -21.88
N SER A 20 3.04 21.69 -23.14
CA SER A 20 2.44 20.77 -24.08
C SER A 20 3.33 19.53 -24.21
N VAL A 21 3.01 18.47 -23.50
CA VAL A 21 3.47 17.13 -23.87
C VAL A 21 2.68 16.74 -25.09
N ALA A 22 3.28 16.95 -26.26
CA ALA A 22 2.72 16.47 -27.52
C ALA A 22 2.80 14.94 -27.49
N LEU A 23 1.66 14.30 -27.19
CA LEU A 23 1.47 12.87 -27.44
C LEU A 23 1.57 12.66 -28.97
N PHE A 24 2.70 12.15 -29.43
CA PHE A 24 2.80 11.57 -30.74
C PHE A 24 2.07 10.22 -30.77
N CYS A 25 0.75 10.27 -30.91
CA CYS A 25 -0.02 9.14 -31.43
C CYS A 25 0.08 9.17 -32.94
N THR A 26 1.09 8.51 -33.50
CA THR A 26 1.07 8.15 -34.91
C THR A 26 0.11 6.97 -35.09
N PRO A 27 -0.97 7.09 -35.86
CA PRO A 27 -1.79 5.93 -36.17
C PRO A 27 -1.00 5.02 -37.14
N LEU A 28 -0.67 3.81 -36.70
CA LEU A 28 -0.27 2.73 -37.61
C LEU A 28 -1.50 2.35 -38.42
N VAL A 29 -1.56 2.82 -39.65
CA VAL A 29 -2.53 2.36 -40.65
C VAL A 29 -2.07 0.97 -41.10
N ALA A 30 -2.69 -0.07 -40.57
CA ALA A 30 -2.54 -1.43 -41.09
C ALA A 30 -3.40 -1.57 -42.34
N ALA A 31 -2.76 -1.67 -43.49
CA ALA A 31 -3.40 -2.07 -44.74
C ALA A 31 -3.80 -3.56 -44.67
N PRO A 32 -5.01 -3.96 -45.10
CA PRO A 32 -5.40 -5.37 -45.10
C PRO A 32 -4.68 -6.11 -46.24
N LEU A 33 -3.83 -7.06 -45.87
CA LEU A 33 -3.31 -8.07 -46.79
C LEU A 33 -4.39 -9.16 -46.97
N TYR A 34 -5.04 -9.18 -48.12
CA TYR A 34 -5.85 -10.29 -48.56
C TYR A 34 -4.96 -11.48 -48.93
N VAL A 35 -5.00 -12.53 -48.13
CA VAL A 35 -4.42 -13.83 -48.48
C VAL A 35 -5.61 -14.72 -48.93
N HIS A 36 -5.55 -15.19 -50.18
CA HIS A 36 -6.49 -16.19 -50.71
C HIS A 36 -6.27 -17.52 -50.00
N ALA A 37 -7.30 -18.01 -49.32
CA ALA A 37 -7.32 -19.35 -48.77
C ALA A 37 -7.64 -20.37 -49.91
N GLN A 38 -6.76 -21.35 -50.03
CA GLN A 38 -6.96 -22.53 -50.85
C GLN A 38 -7.51 -23.64 -49.93
N GLU A 39 -8.67 -24.19 -50.32
CA GLU A 39 -9.32 -25.28 -49.61
C GLU A 39 -8.40 -26.52 -49.56
N ALA A 40 -8.13 -27.05 -48.35
CA ALA A 40 -7.56 -28.34 -48.14
C ALA A 40 -8.32 -29.08 -47.02
N SER A 41 -8.60 -30.33 -47.33
CA SER A 41 -9.43 -31.34 -46.67
C SER A 41 -9.34 -31.47 -45.17
N SER A 42 -10.45 -31.82 -44.55
CA SER A 42 -10.71 -32.15 -43.15
C SER A 42 -9.75 -33.12 -42.52
N ALA A 43 -8.80 -32.64 -41.71
CA ALA A 43 -8.25 -33.31 -40.55
C ALA A 43 -8.92 -32.70 -39.32
N LYS A 44 -9.32 -33.49 -38.32
CA LYS A 44 -9.78 -32.98 -37.02
C LYS A 44 -8.70 -32.05 -36.49
N GLU A 45 -8.96 -30.74 -36.50
CA GLU A 45 -8.16 -29.77 -35.80
C GLU A 45 -8.27 -30.09 -34.30
N ASP A 46 -7.16 -30.40 -33.66
CA ASP A 46 -7.02 -30.25 -32.22
C ASP A 46 -7.24 -28.79 -31.92
N GLU A 47 -8.35 -28.43 -31.28
CA GLU A 47 -8.57 -27.08 -30.81
C GLU A 47 -7.36 -26.67 -29.94
N PRO A 48 -6.75 -25.49 -30.16
CA PRO A 48 -5.68 -25.04 -29.32
C PRO A 48 -6.21 -24.94 -27.88
N PHE A 49 -5.67 -25.77 -26.99
CA PHE A 49 -6.00 -25.73 -25.57
C PHE A 49 -5.61 -24.35 -25.06
N ARG A 50 -6.59 -23.55 -24.73
CA ARG A 50 -6.39 -22.32 -23.95
C ARG A 50 -6.17 -22.77 -22.50
N LEU A 51 -5.05 -22.42 -21.87
CA LEU A 51 -5.03 -22.17 -20.41
C LEU A 51 -6.32 -21.43 -20.14
N ALA A 52 -7.18 -21.92 -19.21
CA ALA A 52 -8.54 -21.42 -19.02
C ALA A 52 -8.52 -19.93 -19.36
N PRO A 53 -9.24 -19.50 -20.41
CA PRO A 53 -8.92 -18.27 -21.09
C PRO A 53 -8.79 -17.23 -19.99
N ILE A 54 -7.63 -16.52 -19.94
CA ILE A 54 -7.62 -15.23 -19.29
C ILE A 54 -8.56 -14.44 -20.18
N ILE A 55 -9.85 -14.68 -19.96
CA ILE A 55 -10.88 -13.95 -20.65
C ILE A 55 -10.54 -12.54 -20.23
N VAL A 56 -10.25 -11.67 -21.21
CA VAL A 56 -10.25 -10.23 -21.00
C VAL A 56 -11.68 -9.88 -20.67
N ASN A 57 -12.11 -10.32 -19.51
CA ASN A 57 -13.43 -10.09 -18.99
C ASN A 57 -13.44 -8.71 -18.34
N ALA A 58 -13.36 -7.68 -19.17
CA ALA A 58 -13.90 -6.38 -18.76
C ALA A 58 -15.36 -6.52 -18.24
N LYS A 59 -15.98 -7.67 -18.46
CA LYS A 59 -17.35 -8.00 -18.07
C LYS A 59 -17.50 -8.92 -16.85
N ALA A 60 -16.44 -9.54 -16.34
CA ALA A 60 -16.60 -10.61 -15.38
C ALA A 60 -15.53 -10.68 -14.29
N SER A 61 -15.33 -9.76 -13.42
CA SER A 61 -14.54 -10.06 -12.22
C SER A 61 -14.92 -9.31 -10.94
N ALA A 62 -15.74 -8.30 -11.00
CA ALA A 62 -16.11 -7.57 -9.79
C ALA A 62 -17.11 -8.32 -8.89
N GLY A 63 -17.73 -9.41 -9.37
CA GLY A 63 -18.72 -10.17 -8.61
C GLY A 63 -18.16 -10.97 -7.44
N ASP A 64 -16.98 -11.54 -7.59
CA ASP A 64 -16.43 -12.46 -6.58
C ASP A 64 -15.91 -11.72 -5.35
N ASP A 65 -15.18 -10.62 -5.52
CA ASP A 65 -14.61 -9.85 -4.40
C ASP A 65 -15.67 -9.13 -3.55
N ALA A 66 -16.80 -8.75 -4.13
CA ALA A 66 -17.93 -8.16 -3.39
C ALA A 66 -18.78 -9.23 -2.66
N SER A 67 -18.73 -10.48 -3.11
CA SER A 67 -19.57 -11.56 -2.60
C SER A 67 -18.85 -12.49 -1.62
N SER A 68 -17.50 -12.53 -1.62
CA SER A 68 -16.70 -13.48 -0.87
C SER A 68 -15.51 -12.82 -0.15
N VAL A 69 -15.13 -13.36 1.02
CA VAL A 69 -13.85 -13.05 1.70
C VAL A 69 -12.69 -13.89 1.13
N VAL A 70 -12.97 -14.84 0.24
CA VAL A 70 -12.00 -15.74 -0.39
C VAL A 70 -11.81 -15.37 -1.85
N ALA A 71 -10.66 -14.84 -2.20
CA ALA A 71 -10.28 -14.60 -3.59
C ALA A 71 -9.64 -15.87 -4.19
N GLN A 72 -9.88 -16.11 -5.47
CA GLN A 72 -9.32 -17.26 -6.21
C GLN A 72 -8.10 -16.86 -7.05
N GLU A 73 -8.01 -15.60 -7.44
CA GLU A 73 -6.98 -15.05 -8.32
C GLU A 73 -6.39 -13.75 -7.77
N LEU A 74 -5.18 -13.44 -8.20
CA LEU A 74 -4.49 -12.18 -7.89
C LEU A 74 -3.56 -11.75 -9.05
N TRP A 75 -3.18 -10.47 -9.07
CA TRP A 75 -2.28 -9.86 -10.06
C TRP A 75 -0.85 -9.71 -9.54
N VAL A 76 -0.68 -9.45 -8.24
CA VAL A 76 0.62 -9.16 -7.62
C VAL A 76 1.61 -10.33 -7.74
N GLY A 77 1.13 -11.56 -7.96
CA GLY A 77 1.98 -12.75 -8.11
C GLY A 77 2.69 -12.87 -9.45
N GLY A 78 2.21 -12.19 -10.51
CA GLY A 78 2.73 -12.38 -11.86
C GLY A 78 2.49 -11.25 -12.86
N LYS A 79 2.00 -10.08 -12.47
CA LYS A 79 1.52 -8.98 -13.33
C LYS A 79 0.38 -9.39 -14.28
N VAL A 80 -0.18 -10.54 -14.08
CA VAL A 80 -1.36 -11.08 -14.79
C VAL A 80 -2.23 -11.81 -13.79
N ALA A 81 -3.53 -11.92 -14.06
CA ALA A 81 -4.42 -12.72 -13.22
C ALA A 81 -3.88 -14.16 -13.16
N THR A 82 -3.58 -14.61 -11.96
CA THR A 82 -3.01 -15.93 -11.71
C THR A 82 -3.75 -16.57 -10.54
N SER A 83 -4.08 -17.87 -10.65
CA SER A 83 -4.65 -18.61 -9.53
C SER A 83 -3.75 -18.53 -8.31
N ILE A 84 -4.34 -18.27 -7.15
CA ILE A 84 -3.61 -18.22 -5.89
C ILE A 84 -2.94 -19.57 -5.60
N LEU A 85 -3.59 -20.69 -5.89
CA LEU A 85 -3.01 -22.02 -5.75
C LEU A 85 -1.73 -22.21 -6.58
N ASN A 86 -1.67 -21.62 -7.77
CA ASN A 86 -0.54 -21.76 -8.67
C ASN A 86 0.58 -20.74 -8.42
N THR A 87 0.33 -19.74 -7.58
CA THR A 87 1.30 -18.69 -7.29
C THR A 87 2.34 -19.15 -6.26
N PRO A 88 3.64 -19.24 -6.62
CA PRO A 88 4.70 -19.74 -5.75
C PRO A 88 5.22 -18.66 -4.78
N ALA A 89 4.32 -18.08 -4.00
CA ALA A 89 4.63 -17.05 -3.01
C ALA A 89 3.54 -17.00 -1.93
N SER A 90 3.91 -16.49 -0.78
CA SER A 90 3.00 -16.15 0.31
C SER A 90 2.23 -14.88 -0.05
N VAL A 91 0.92 -15.00 -0.27
CA VAL A 91 0.06 -13.90 -0.74
C VAL A 91 -1.23 -13.84 0.06
N SER A 92 -1.79 -12.64 0.19
CA SER A 92 -3.13 -12.39 0.76
C SER A 92 -3.91 -11.47 -0.16
N VAL A 93 -5.23 -11.59 -0.17
CA VAL A 93 -6.13 -10.66 -0.85
C VAL A 93 -7.19 -10.22 0.15
N VAL A 94 -7.25 -8.93 0.45
CA VAL A 94 -8.34 -8.30 1.20
C VAL A 94 -9.41 -7.92 0.20
N THR A 95 -10.54 -8.61 0.21
CA THR A 95 -11.63 -8.43 -0.75
C THR A 95 -12.53 -7.25 -0.37
N GLN A 96 -13.34 -6.75 -1.31
CA GLN A 96 -14.32 -5.70 -1.04
C GLN A 96 -15.29 -6.12 0.09
N LYS A 97 -15.73 -7.38 0.12
CA LYS A 97 -16.59 -7.91 1.19
C LYS A 97 -15.92 -7.80 2.56
N GLU A 98 -14.63 -8.10 2.66
CA GLU A 98 -13.87 -7.99 3.91
C GLU A 98 -13.73 -6.52 4.33
N ILE A 99 -13.46 -5.60 3.38
CA ILE A 99 -13.41 -4.15 3.62
C ILE A 99 -14.74 -3.64 4.18
N GLU A 100 -15.86 -4.05 3.58
CA GLU A 100 -17.21 -3.64 4.00
C GLU A 100 -17.61 -4.21 5.36
N GLN A 101 -17.31 -5.50 5.63
CA GLN A 101 -17.64 -6.14 6.92
C GLN A 101 -16.94 -5.48 8.12
N ARG A 102 -15.72 -4.95 7.90
CA ARG A 102 -14.93 -4.29 8.94
C ARG A 102 -15.09 -2.76 8.93
N SER A 103 -15.80 -2.20 7.93
CA SER A 103 -15.91 -0.74 7.69
C SER A 103 -14.56 -0.02 7.70
N VAL A 104 -13.61 -0.57 6.95
CA VAL A 104 -12.23 -0.09 6.88
C VAL A 104 -12.15 1.32 6.29
N ASN A 105 -11.45 2.23 6.95
CA ASN A 105 -11.26 3.63 6.54
C ASN A 105 -9.81 4.00 6.23
N THR A 106 -8.83 3.21 6.70
CA THR A 106 -7.40 3.47 6.49
C THR A 106 -6.65 2.28 5.87
N THR A 107 -5.49 2.53 5.31
CA THR A 107 -4.61 1.46 4.79
C THR A 107 -4.14 0.53 5.92
N GLU A 108 -3.83 1.07 7.09
CA GLU A 108 -3.41 0.28 8.24
C GLU A 108 -4.53 -0.69 8.64
N GLU A 109 -5.78 -0.23 8.74
CA GLU A 109 -6.92 -1.09 9.04
C GLU A 109 -7.13 -2.17 7.98
N LEU A 110 -6.90 -1.89 6.69
CA LEU A 110 -6.92 -2.89 5.62
C LEU A 110 -5.99 -4.06 5.94
N LEU A 111 -4.79 -3.77 6.44
CA LEU A 111 -3.69 -4.72 6.60
C LEU A 111 -3.68 -5.44 7.95
N GLN A 112 -4.34 -4.93 8.99
CA GLN A 112 -4.29 -5.41 10.38
C GLN A 112 -4.61 -6.90 10.58
N TYR A 113 -5.39 -7.53 9.70
CA TYR A 113 -5.74 -8.94 9.78
C TYR A 113 -4.89 -9.84 8.87
N THR A 114 -3.81 -9.29 8.27
CA THR A 114 -2.89 -10.01 7.38
C THR A 114 -1.70 -10.55 8.18
N PRO A 115 -1.38 -11.87 8.12
CA PRO A 115 -0.25 -12.42 8.86
C PRO A 115 1.08 -11.83 8.40
N GLY A 116 2.00 -11.60 9.36
CA GLY A 116 3.33 -11.05 9.10
C GLY A 116 3.36 -9.55 8.78
N VAL A 117 2.23 -8.86 8.91
CA VAL A 117 2.12 -7.40 8.77
C VAL A 117 1.93 -6.78 10.15
N ILE A 118 2.68 -5.73 10.45
CA ILE A 118 2.57 -4.93 11.66
C ILE A 118 2.27 -3.50 11.23
N THR A 119 1.16 -2.95 11.73
CA THR A 119 0.65 -1.61 11.43
C THR A 119 0.71 -0.73 12.66
N ASP A 120 0.42 0.55 12.50
CA ASP A 120 0.15 1.53 13.57
C ASP A 120 1.31 1.71 14.59
N TYR A 121 2.56 1.42 14.21
CA TYR A 121 3.70 1.49 15.14
C TYR A 121 4.17 2.94 15.45
N TYR A 122 3.50 3.93 14.92
CA TYR A 122 3.54 5.33 15.34
C TYR A 122 2.18 5.81 15.89
N GLY A 123 1.32 4.86 16.30
CA GLY A 123 0.00 5.16 16.84
C GLY A 123 -0.92 5.83 15.83
N SER A 124 -1.60 6.87 16.27
CA SER A 124 -2.50 7.69 15.42
C SER A 124 -1.78 8.73 14.57
N ASP A 125 -0.44 8.66 14.42
CA ASP A 125 0.32 9.54 13.51
C ASP A 125 -0.02 9.23 12.05
N ASP A 126 -0.48 10.22 11.32
CA ASP A 126 -1.04 10.09 9.99
C ASP A 126 -0.15 10.60 8.85
N ARG A 127 1.11 10.91 9.14
CA ARG A 127 2.07 11.41 8.14
C ARG A 127 2.34 10.43 7.00
N ASN A 128 2.17 9.14 7.25
CA ASN A 128 2.30 8.07 6.26
C ASN A 128 1.45 6.87 6.68
N ASP A 129 1.22 5.93 5.76
CA ASP A 129 0.77 4.59 6.09
C ASP A 129 1.93 3.80 6.71
N TYR A 130 1.93 3.64 8.04
CA TYR A 130 3.02 3.00 8.77
C TYR A 130 2.78 1.50 8.94
N PHE A 131 3.40 0.70 8.08
CA PHE A 131 3.38 -0.75 8.23
C PHE A 131 4.70 -1.39 7.80
N LYS A 132 5.00 -2.54 8.39
CA LYS A 132 6.12 -3.42 8.03
C LYS A 132 5.59 -4.79 7.68
N ILE A 133 6.21 -5.46 6.71
CA ILE A 133 5.93 -6.85 6.36
C ILE A 133 7.18 -7.67 6.62
N ARG A 134 7.05 -8.75 7.41
CA ARG A 134 8.19 -9.61 7.80
C ARG A 134 9.35 -8.83 8.43
N GLY A 135 9.05 -7.74 9.16
CA GLY A 135 10.04 -6.87 9.83
C GLY A 135 10.72 -5.84 8.92
N PHE A 136 10.50 -5.88 7.61
CA PHE A 136 11.06 -4.92 6.66
C PHE A 136 10.01 -3.93 6.16
N GLN A 137 10.47 -2.83 5.59
CA GLN A 137 9.62 -1.93 4.82
C GLN A 137 9.01 -2.69 3.63
N ALA A 138 7.83 -2.26 3.21
CA ALA A 138 7.15 -2.77 2.03
C ALA A 138 6.91 -1.64 1.03
N THR A 139 6.78 -1.98 -0.23
CA THR A 139 6.53 -1.01 -1.30
C THR A 139 5.07 -1.06 -1.72
N THR A 140 4.45 0.11 -1.86
CA THR A 140 3.07 0.26 -2.29
C THR A 140 2.95 0.46 -3.80
N TYR A 141 1.93 -0.16 -4.37
CA TYR A 141 1.58 -0.09 -5.78
C TYR A 141 0.09 0.19 -5.93
N ARG A 142 -0.28 0.80 -7.04
CA ARG A 142 -1.66 0.92 -7.46
C ARG A 142 -1.77 0.45 -8.91
N ASP A 143 -2.61 -0.56 -9.15
CA ASP A 143 -2.76 -1.23 -10.45
C ASP A 143 -1.42 -1.72 -11.04
N GLY A 144 -0.51 -2.18 -10.17
CA GLY A 144 0.81 -2.68 -10.55
C GLY A 144 1.87 -1.62 -10.88
N LEU A 145 1.59 -0.33 -10.70
CA LEU A 145 2.53 0.78 -10.84
C LEU A 145 2.91 1.34 -9.47
N THR A 146 4.19 1.62 -9.24
CA THR A 146 4.71 2.07 -7.94
C THR A 146 4.12 3.41 -7.49
N LEU A 147 3.90 3.56 -6.17
CA LEU A 147 3.52 4.80 -5.49
C LEU A 147 4.69 5.46 -4.75
N SER A 148 5.92 4.94 -4.89
CA SER A 148 7.07 5.33 -4.05
C SER A 148 7.40 6.82 -4.01
N SER A 149 7.09 7.57 -5.07
CA SER A 149 7.33 9.03 -5.13
C SER A 149 6.17 9.86 -4.54
N MET A 150 5.07 9.20 -4.18
CA MET A 150 3.89 9.82 -3.56
C MET A 150 3.90 9.60 -2.04
N ARG A 151 5.06 9.76 -1.41
CA ARG A 151 5.22 9.67 0.04
C ARG A 151 4.40 10.76 0.73
N GLY A 152 3.81 10.43 1.87
CA GLY A 152 2.91 11.34 2.60
C GLY A 152 1.44 11.19 2.23
N VAL A 153 1.12 10.56 1.09
CA VAL A 153 -0.26 10.29 0.71
C VAL A 153 -0.72 8.99 1.33
N ARG A 154 -1.80 9.05 2.09
CA ARG A 154 -2.55 7.88 2.55
C ARG A 154 -3.63 7.56 1.53
N GLU A 155 -3.59 6.34 0.99
CA GLU A 155 -4.59 5.92 0.01
C GLU A 155 -5.96 5.72 0.66
N ASP A 156 -7.04 6.15 0.00
CA ASP A 156 -8.39 5.96 0.50
C ASP A 156 -8.94 4.56 0.12
N PRO A 157 -9.28 3.69 1.09
CA PRO A 157 -9.81 2.35 0.82
C PRO A 157 -11.07 2.34 -0.04
N PHE A 158 -11.86 3.41 -0.02
CA PHE A 158 -13.07 3.52 -0.84
C PHE A 158 -12.78 3.56 -2.36
N ALA A 159 -11.53 3.85 -2.75
CA ALA A 159 -11.07 3.82 -4.13
C ALA A 159 -10.90 2.41 -4.72
N PHE A 160 -10.86 1.36 -3.86
CA PHE A 160 -10.36 0.04 -4.26
C PHE A 160 -11.43 -1.04 -4.24
N GLU A 161 -11.32 -1.98 -5.18
CA GLU A 161 -12.12 -3.21 -5.20
C GLU A 161 -11.52 -4.26 -4.28
N ARG A 162 -10.18 -4.29 -4.16
CA ARG A 162 -9.43 -5.18 -3.28
C ARG A 162 -8.01 -4.68 -3.07
N VAL A 163 -7.34 -5.25 -2.09
CA VAL A 163 -5.91 -5.04 -1.86
C VAL A 163 -5.20 -6.39 -1.89
N GLU A 164 -4.13 -6.48 -2.67
CA GLU A 164 -3.32 -7.68 -2.82
C GLU A 164 -1.99 -7.49 -2.12
N ILE A 165 -1.62 -8.42 -1.26
CA ILE A 165 -0.39 -8.38 -0.49
C ILE A 165 0.47 -9.58 -0.92
N LEU A 166 1.72 -9.32 -1.36
CA LEU A 166 2.74 -10.32 -1.56
C LEU A 166 3.81 -10.10 -0.50
N ARG A 167 4.05 -11.11 0.35
CA ARG A 167 5.04 -11.05 1.42
C ARG A 167 6.41 -11.49 0.92
N GLY A 168 7.43 -10.66 1.20
CA GLY A 168 8.81 -10.90 0.81
C GLY A 168 9.23 -10.27 -0.51
N ALA A 169 10.46 -10.55 -0.93
CA ALA A 169 11.11 -9.96 -2.10
C ALA A 169 10.31 -10.12 -3.39
N ASN A 170 10.24 -9.07 -4.25
CA ASN A 170 9.49 -9.12 -5.50
C ASN A 170 9.96 -8.14 -6.60
N SER A 171 11.22 -7.69 -6.59
CA SER A 171 11.70 -6.71 -7.57
C SER A 171 11.67 -7.23 -9.02
N THR A 172 11.81 -8.51 -9.24
CA THR A 172 11.78 -9.11 -10.59
C THR A 172 10.50 -8.77 -11.37
N LEU A 173 9.38 -8.55 -10.68
CA LEU A 173 8.12 -8.17 -11.32
C LEU A 173 7.83 -6.67 -11.23
N PHE A 174 8.14 -6.06 -10.09
CA PHE A 174 7.64 -4.72 -9.76
C PHE A 174 8.73 -3.64 -9.70
N GLY A 175 9.99 -3.99 -10.02
CA GLY A 175 11.12 -3.06 -10.02
C GLY A 175 11.70 -2.81 -8.64
N ALA A 176 12.31 -1.65 -8.46
CA ALA A 176 12.93 -1.28 -7.20
C ALA A 176 11.90 -1.31 -6.06
N ALA A 177 12.09 -2.27 -5.14
CA ALA A 177 11.16 -2.58 -4.05
C ALA A 177 11.88 -3.04 -2.80
N ASP A 178 11.35 -2.67 -1.64
CA ASP A 178 11.83 -3.17 -0.36
C ASP A 178 11.53 -4.66 -0.17
N PRO A 179 12.38 -5.39 0.59
CA PRO A 179 12.28 -6.84 0.68
C PRO A 179 11.12 -7.35 1.54
N GLY A 180 10.46 -6.49 2.32
CA GLY A 180 9.32 -6.88 3.15
C GLY A 180 8.16 -7.40 2.32
N GLY A 181 7.85 -6.74 1.22
CA GLY A 181 6.77 -7.16 0.33
C GLY A 181 6.21 -6.04 -0.54
N SER A 182 5.16 -6.39 -1.24
CA SER A 182 4.41 -5.50 -2.11
C SER A 182 2.94 -5.45 -1.69
N VAL A 183 2.39 -4.26 -1.51
CA VAL A 183 0.96 -4.02 -1.31
C VAL A 183 0.42 -3.35 -2.55
N ASN A 184 -0.47 -4.01 -3.28
CA ASN A 184 -1.05 -3.53 -4.53
C ASN A 184 -2.53 -3.21 -4.36
N PHE A 185 -2.85 -1.95 -4.45
CA PHE A 185 -4.23 -1.44 -4.45
C PHE A 185 -4.83 -1.61 -5.84
N VAL A 186 -5.95 -2.33 -5.95
CA VAL A 186 -6.68 -2.55 -7.19
C VAL A 186 -7.83 -1.56 -7.27
N THR A 187 -7.71 -0.58 -8.17
CA THR A 187 -8.67 0.51 -8.32
C THR A 187 -10.04 0.00 -8.79
N LYS A 188 -11.12 0.53 -8.24
CA LYS A 188 -12.49 0.34 -8.71
C LYS A 188 -12.62 0.77 -10.17
N LYS A 189 -13.03 -0.14 -11.06
CA LYS A 189 -13.20 0.11 -12.50
C LYS A 189 -14.68 0.11 -12.90
N PRO A 190 -15.06 0.78 -14.02
CA PRO A 190 -16.41 0.70 -14.58
C PRO A 190 -16.84 -0.73 -14.85
N ARG A 191 -18.10 -1.04 -14.52
CA ARG A 191 -18.74 -2.34 -14.77
C ARG A 191 -19.77 -2.21 -15.86
N PHE A 192 -20.00 -3.28 -16.64
CA PHE A 192 -20.99 -3.30 -17.71
C PHE A 192 -22.40 -3.71 -17.21
N GLU A 193 -22.72 -3.30 -15.99
CA GLU A 193 -23.99 -3.50 -15.32
C GLU A 193 -24.37 -2.24 -14.52
N LYS A 194 -25.67 -2.05 -14.34
CA LYS A 194 -26.17 -0.95 -13.51
C LYS A 194 -26.03 -1.32 -12.04
N PHE A 195 -25.39 -0.48 -11.29
CA PHE A 195 -25.29 -0.58 -9.82
C PHE A 195 -25.22 0.81 -9.21
N GLY A 196 -25.51 0.86 -7.91
CA GLY A 196 -25.30 2.07 -7.14
C GLY A 196 -25.32 1.81 -5.65
N GLN A 197 -24.55 2.60 -4.93
CA GLN A 197 -24.52 2.64 -3.47
C GLN A 197 -24.39 4.09 -3.02
N ILE A 198 -25.16 4.46 -1.99
CA ILE A 198 -24.96 5.70 -1.22
C ILE A 198 -24.94 5.33 0.24
N TYR A 199 -24.16 6.05 1.02
CA TYR A 199 -24.12 5.84 2.47
C TYR A 199 -23.83 7.13 3.23
N GLY A 200 -24.19 7.12 4.52
CA GLY A 200 -23.77 8.12 5.49
C GLY A 200 -23.31 7.43 6.76
N THR A 201 -22.21 7.92 7.34
CA THR A 201 -21.63 7.43 8.60
C THR A 201 -21.60 8.56 9.62
N TYR A 202 -21.84 8.21 10.89
CA TYR A 202 -21.64 9.07 12.04
C TYR A 202 -20.93 8.27 13.13
N GLY A 203 -19.96 8.88 13.84
CA GLY A 203 -19.16 8.15 14.81
C GLY A 203 -18.46 8.98 15.86
N SER A 204 -17.54 8.34 16.57
CA SER A 204 -16.63 8.95 17.54
C SER A 204 -15.86 10.10 16.90
N PHE A 205 -15.37 11.04 17.73
CA PHE A 205 -14.54 12.16 17.29
C PHE A 205 -15.24 13.01 16.21
N ASN A 206 -16.53 13.32 16.42
CA ASN A 206 -17.37 14.08 15.48
C ASN A 206 -17.39 13.56 14.04
N HIS A 207 -17.01 12.30 13.84
CA HIS A 207 -16.91 11.69 12.51
C HIS A 207 -18.24 11.75 11.76
N LYS A 208 -18.23 12.37 10.61
CA LYS A 208 -19.35 12.45 9.65
C LYS A 208 -18.79 12.17 8.27
N GLU A 209 -19.31 11.15 7.64
CA GLU A 209 -18.88 10.74 6.32
C GLU A 209 -20.09 10.47 5.41
N THR A 210 -19.96 10.79 4.13
CA THR A 210 -20.92 10.39 3.11
C THR A 210 -20.18 9.92 1.86
N GLY A 211 -20.71 8.88 1.23
CA GLY A 211 -20.13 8.36 0.01
C GLY A 211 -21.16 7.90 -1.01
N ILE A 212 -20.72 7.89 -2.26
CA ILE A 212 -21.48 7.44 -3.42
C ILE A 212 -20.57 6.62 -4.34
N ASP A 213 -21.10 5.51 -4.86
CA ASP A 213 -20.44 4.67 -5.87
C ASP A 213 -21.51 4.19 -6.87
N VAL A 214 -21.47 4.70 -8.09
CA VAL A 214 -22.51 4.44 -9.11
C VAL A 214 -21.89 4.16 -10.46
N GLY A 215 -22.51 3.29 -11.23
CA GLY A 215 -22.07 2.97 -12.57
C GLY A 215 -23.16 2.34 -13.42
N ASP A 216 -22.95 2.43 -14.74
CA ASP A 216 -23.84 1.82 -15.74
C ASP A 216 -23.11 1.76 -17.10
N VAL A 217 -23.79 1.20 -18.09
CA VAL A 217 -23.39 1.28 -19.50
C VAL A 217 -23.89 2.57 -20.13
N LEU A 218 -23.06 3.18 -20.99
CA LEU A 218 -23.39 4.45 -21.66
C LEU A 218 -24.04 4.27 -23.05
N ASN A 219 -23.88 3.10 -23.68
CA ASN A 219 -24.36 2.86 -25.04
C ASN A 219 -25.20 1.58 -25.14
N ALA A 220 -26.06 1.52 -26.19
CA ALA A 220 -26.96 0.39 -26.42
C ALA A 220 -26.20 -0.94 -26.66
N ASP A 221 -25.04 -0.88 -27.30
CA ASP A 221 -24.19 -2.05 -27.59
C ASP A 221 -23.45 -2.58 -26.39
N LYS A 222 -23.58 -1.92 -25.22
CA LYS A 222 -22.90 -2.27 -23.97
C LYS A 222 -21.39 -2.45 -24.13
N THR A 223 -20.76 -1.55 -24.88
CA THR A 223 -19.31 -1.52 -25.10
C THR A 223 -18.61 -0.38 -24.37
N LEU A 224 -19.37 0.55 -23.77
CA LEU A 224 -18.84 1.66 -23.00
C LEU A 224 -19.57 1.72 -21.65
N ALA A 225 -18.80 1.65 -20.57
CA ALA A 225 -19.28 1.74 -19.20
C ALA A 225 -18.63 2.91 -18.46
N TYR A 226 -19.32 3.44 -17.45
CA TYR A 226 -18.79 4.46 -16.54
C TYR A 226 -18.93 4.03 -15.09
N ARG A 227 -18.10 4.62 -14.24
CA ARG A 227 -18.22 4.56 -12.78
C ARG A 227 -17.86 5.93 -12.20
N PHE A 228 -18.61 6.35 -11.21
CA PHE A 228 -18.31 7.51 -10.38
C PHE A 228 -18.31 7.10 -8.92
N THR A 229 -17.22 7.43 -8.21
CA THR A 229 -17.04 7.15 -6.78
C THR A 229 -16.65 8.46 -6.09
N GLY A 230 -17.30 8.78 -4.98
CA GLY A 230 -17.00 9.99 -4.21
C GLY A 230 -17.21 9.78 -2.73
N LYS A 231 -16.36 10.40 -1.91
CA LYS A 231 -16.42 10.39 -0.45
C LYS A 231 -16.10 11.78 0.10
N PHE A 232 -16.82 12.18 1.13
CA PHE A 232 -16.56 13.39 1.92
C PHE A 232 -16.62 13.02 3.40
N GLN A 233 -15.58 13.35 4.12
CA GLN A 233 -15.43 13.14 5.55
C GLN A 233 -15.08 14.48 6.23
N ASP A 234 -15.72 14.72 7.38
CA ASP A 234 -15.47 15.81 8.33
C ASP A 234 -15.38 15.13 9.70
N SER A 235 -14.21 15.11 10.29
CA SER A 235 -13.98 14.43 11.57
C SER A 235 -12.81 15.05 12.34
N ASP A 236 -12.78 14.78 13.65
CA ASP A 236 -11.62 14.97 14.50
C ASP A 236 -10.88 13.63 14.70
N ARG A 237 -9.78 13.65 15.43
CA ARG A 237 -9.09 12.47 15.97
C ARG A 237 -9.32 12.36 17.48
N GLU A 238 -8.74 11.35 18.12
CA GLU A 238 -8.90 11.08 19.54
C GLU A 238 -8.30 12.14 20.47
N TYR A 239 -7.38 13.00 19.97
CA TYR A 239 -6.73 14.05 20.75
C TYR A 239 -7.33 15.43 20.47
N ASP A 240 -7.24 16.30 21.48
CA ASP A 240 -7.74 17.66 21.42
C ASP A 240 -7.12 18.48 20.28
N HIS A 241 -7.84 19.48 19.78
CA HIS A 241 -7.41 20.39 18.72
C HIS A 241 -7.10 19.69 17.38
N SER A 242 -7.60 18.50 17.17
CA SER A 242 -7.36 17.69 15.96
C SER A 242 -8.36 17.99 14.85
N GLN A 243 -8.00 17.59 13.65
CA GLN A 243 -8.82 17.57 12.43
C GLN A 243 -8.42 16.33 11.60
N ASP A 244 -9.39 15.73 10.88
CA ASP A 244 -9.17 14.60 9.97
C ASP A 244 -10.18 14.60 8.82
N ASP A 245 -10.09 15.62 7.95
CA ASP A 245 -10.99 15.78 6.82
C ASP A 245 -10.46 15.08 5.57
N ASN A 246 -11.36 14.44 4.83
CA ASN A 246 -11.02 13.75 3.59
C ASN A 246 -12.07 14.04 2.50
N GLN A 247 -11.60 14.37 1.30
CA GLN A 247 -12.40 14.52 0.10
C GLN A 247 -11.78 13.67 -1.00
N PHE A 248 -12.53 12.69 -1.47
CA PHE A 248 -12.10 11.80 -2.55
C PHE A 248 -13.15 11.78 -3.66
N LEU A 249 -12.70 11.99 -4.90
CA LEU A 249 -13.53 11.90 -6.10
C LEU A 249 -12.81 11.08 -7.16
N MET A 250 -13.51 10.14 -7.80
CA MET A 250 -12.98 9.32 -8.87
C MET A 250 -14.02 9.12 -9.96
N GLY A 251 -13.60 9.28 -11.22
CA GLY A 251 -14.39 9.00 -12.40
C GLY A 251 -13.66 8.04 -13.33
N GLY A 252 -14.37 7.05 -13.87
CA GLY A 252 -13.79 6.07 -14.79
C GLY A 252 -14.65 5.84 -16.01
N LEU A 253 -13.99 5.50 -17.13
CA LEU A 253 -14.61 5.02 -18.38
C LEU A 253 -13.91 3.76 -18.84
N THR A 254 -14.66 2.71 -19.18
CA THR A 254 -14.13 1.49 -19.80
C THR A 254 -14.78 1.29 -21.15
N TRP A 255 -13.97 1.18 -22.19
CA TRP A 255 -14.38 0.84 -23.54
C TRP A 255 -13.92 -0.59 -23.86
N ALA A 256 -14.88 -1.47 -24.14
CA ALA A 256 -14.66 -2.87 -24.48
C ALA A 256 -15.47 -3.21 -25.75
N PRO A 257 -14.98 -2.83 -26.94
CA PRO A 257 -15.71 -3.02 -28.22
C PRO A 257 -15.88 -4.50 -28.58
N THR A 258 -14.99 -5.36 -28.08
CA THR A 258 -15.02 -6.81 -28.28
C THR A 258 -14.69 -7.53 -26.97
N ALA A 259 -14.83 -8.85 -26.93
CA ALA A 259 -14.38 -9.67 -25.81
C ALA A 259 -12.85 -9.68 -25.66
N TYR A 260 -12.12 -9.27 -26.69
CA TYR A 260 -10.66 -9.33 -26.79
C TYR A 260 -9.99 -7.99 -26.49
N THR A 261 -10.71 -6.89 -26.48
CA THR A 261 -10.13 -5.54 -26.35
C THR A 261 -10.79 -4.78 -25.22
N SER A 262 -9.99 -4.22 -24.32
CA SER A 262 -10.45 -3.34 -23.25
C SER A 262 -9.49 -2.17 -23.07
N ALA A 263 -10.05 -0.97 -22.93
CA ALA A 263 -9.33 0.23 -22.53
C ALA A 263 -10.08 0.92 -21.39
N THR A 264 -9.37 1.26 -20.32
CA THR A 264 -9.95 1.94 -19.17
C THR A 264 -9.17 3.22 -18.88
N LEU A 265 -9.88 4.31 -18.64
CA LEU A 265 -9.35 5.58 -18.15
C LEU A 265 -9.99 5.86 -16.79
N VAL A 266 -9.18 6.18 -15.80
CA VAL A 266 -9.60 6.61 -14.46
C VAL A 266 -8.91 7.91 -14.11
N VAL A 267 -9.67 8.87 -13.60
CA VAL A 267 -9.17 10.12 -13.02
C VAL A 267 -9.64 10.18 -11.59
N ASP A 268 -8.74 10.43 -10.66
CA ASP A 268 -9.09 10.62 -9.25
C ASP A 268 -8.39 11.83 -8.64
N HIS A 269 -9.04 12.41 -7.65
CA HIS A 269 -8.57 13.54 -6.87
C HIS A 269 -8.82 13.26 -5.39
N LEU A 270 -7.77 13.40 -4.60
CA LEU A 270 -7.77 13.25 -3.14
C LEU A 270 -7.30 14.56 -2.52
N LYS A 271 -8.03 15.01 -1.50
CA LYS A 271 -7.64 16.12 -0.65
C LYS A 271 -7.89 15.75 0.80
N THR A 272 -6.83 15.79 1.61
CA THR A 272 -6.91 15.56 3.05
C THR A 272 -6.40 16.77 3.81
N LYS A 273 -6.98 16.98 4.98
CA LYS A 273 -6.51 17.95 5.97
C LYS A 273 -6.55 17.30 7.31
N SER A 274 -5.40 17.20 7.94
CA SER A 274 -5.31 16.54 9.24
C SER A 274 -4.39 17.30 10.18
N THR A 275 -4.53 17.02 11.47
CA THR A 275 -3.62 17.52 12.49
C THR A 275 -2.75 16.35 12.94
N PRO A 276 -1.42 16.38 12.70
CA PRO A 276 -0.54 15.36 13.24
C PRO A 276 -0.47 15.48 14.76
N ASN A 277 -0.42 14.32 15.44
CA ASN A 277 -0.13 14.27 16.86
C ASN A 277 1.19 15.01 17.14
N SER A 278 1.39 15.49 18.37
CA SER A 278 2.58 16.23 18.82
C SER A 278 3.88 15.42 18.88
N GLY A 279 4.02 14.38 18.05
CA GLY A 279 5.13 13.43 18.10
C GLY A 279 5.04 12.48 19.29
N GLY A 280 3.83 12.20 19.79
CA GLY A 280 3.56 11.33 20.91
C GLY A 280 3.41 12.05 22.27
N TYR A 281 3.52 11.27 23.33
CA TYR A 281 3.30 11.66 24.72
C TYR A 281 4.63 11.61 25.50
N PRO A 282 4.78 12.38 26.61
CA PRO A 282 5.97 12.26 27.45
C PRO A 282 6.13 10.83 27.99
N THR A 283 7.39 10.39 28.19
CA THR A 283 7.73 9.00 28.58
C THR A 283 7.76 8.76 30.09
N ASP A 284 7.30 9.71 30.91
CA ASP A 284 7.43 9.67 32.37
C ASP A 284 6.26 9.00 33.09
N ARG A 285 5.13 8.88 32.44
CA ARG A 285 3.91 8.19 32.91
C ARG A 285 2.97 7.90 31.73
N GLU A 286 1.92 7.16 31.96
CA GLU A 286 0.80 7.02 31.05
C GLU A 286 -0.04 8.31 31.01
N TYR A 287 -0.45 8.71 29.82
CA TYR A 287 -1.25 9.89 29.51
C TYR A 287 -2.59 9.48 28.89
N ASP A 288 -3.61 10.32 29.05
CA ASP A 288 -4.87 10.13 28.34
C ASP A 288 -4.65 10.48 26.85
N ARG A 289 -5.31 9.75 25.96
CA ARG A 289 -5.16 9.93 24.49
C ARG A 289 -5.68 11.26 23.98
N ASP A 290 -6.56 11.94 24.74
CA ASP A 290 -7.09 13.24 24.38
C ASP A 290 -6.11 14.40 24.63
N GLU A 291 -5.03 14.19 25.41
CA GLU A 291 -4.02 15.21 25.68
C GLU A 291 -3.23 15.56 24.40
N PHE A 292 -3.01 16.85 24.17
CA PHE A 292 -2.30 17.36 22.99
C PHE A 292 -1.14 18.28 23.41
N PHE A 293 0.08 17.93 23.03
CA PHE A 293 1.30 18.69 23.36
C PHE A 293 1.92 19.43 22.17
N GLY A 294 1.26 19.42 21.02
CA GLY A 294 1.61 20.20 19.84
C GLY A 294 1.21 21.68 19.96
N GLU A 295 0.91 22.31 18.86
CA GLU A 295 0.47 23.71 18.81
C GLU A 295 -0.79 23.84 17.94
N PRO A 296 -1.95 24.15 18.51
CA PRO A 296 -3.19 24.36 17.76
C PRO A 296 -3.01 25.39 16.64
N GLY A 297 -3.46 25.04 15.42
CA GLY A 297 -3.34 25.91 14.24
C GLY A 297 -1.94 26.01 13.63
N TYR A 298 -0.95 25.29 14.19
CA TYR A 298 0.38 25.12 13.57
C TYR A 298 0.68 23.66 13.23
N ASN A 299 0.14 22.69 13.99
CA ASN A 299 0.21 21.28 13.62
C ASN A 299 -0.83 21.05 12.53
N PHE A 300 -0.38 20.82 11.32
CA PHE A 300 -1.23 20.51 10.16
C PHE A 300 -0.50 19.60 9.16
N HIS A 301 -1.29 18.84 8.41
CA HIS A 301 -0.86 18.03 7.27
C HIS A 301 -1.93 18.13 6.19
N ASP A 302 -1.68 18.94 5.19
CA ASP A 302 -2.57 19.22 4.07
C ASP A 302 -2.00 18.53 2.81
N VAL A 303 -2.75 17.58 2.24
CA VAL A 303 -2.34 16.83 1.05
C VAL A 303 -3.37 17.01 -0.04
N GLU A 304 -2.91 17.29 -1.26
CA GLU A 304 -3.75 17.31 -2.46
C GLU A 304 -3.07 16.52 -3.58
N ARG A 305 -3.76 15.48 -4.10
CA ARG A 305 -3.23 14.63 -5.16
C ARG A 305 -4.24 14.42 -6.27
N THR A 306 -3.78 14.52 -7.53
CA THR A 306 -4.55 14.14 -8.72
C THR A 306 -3.82 13.03 -9.46
N ASN A 307 -4.55 11.97 -9.83
CA ASN A 307 -4.07 10.90 -10.70
C ASN A 307 -4.88 10.84 -11.99
N ILE A 308 -4.19 10.54 -13.09
CA ILE A 308 -4.79 10.13 -14.36
C ILE A 308 -4.18 8.79 -14.73
N SER A 309 -4.99 7.74 -14.77
CA SER A 309 -4.53 6.36 -15.01
C SER A 309 -5.22 5.78 -16.24
N GLY A 310 -4.45 5.14 -17.11
CA GLY A 310 -4.94 4.44 -18.28
C GLY A 310 -4.48 2.99 -18.29
N SER A 311 -5.34 2.04 -18.68
CA SER A 311 -4.96 0.65 -18.93
C SER A 311 -5.54 0.19 -20.26
N PHE A 312 -4.79 -0.67 -20.95
CA PHE A 312 -5.18 -1.25 -22.21
C PHE A 312 -4.83 -2.74 -22.23
N THR A 313 -5.74 -3.57 -22.74
CA THR A 313 -5.50 -5.00 -22.97
C THR A 313 -6.08 -5.40 -24.30
N HIS A 314 -5.33 -6.18 -25.08
CA HIS A 314 -5.77 -6.76 -26.32
C HIS A 314 -5.27 -8.21 -26.46
N ASP A 315 -6.19 -9.15 -26.59
CA ASP A 315 -5.92 -10.54 -26.95
C ASP A 315 -6.04 -10.69 -28.47
N PHE A 316 -4.98 -11.14 -29.13
CA PHE A 316 -4.94 -11.33 -30.58
C PHE A 316 -5.59 -12.63 -31.05
N ASP A 317 -6.16 -13.40 -30.12
CA ASP A 317 -6.79 -14.73 -30.38
C ASP A 317 -5.86 -15.77 -31.06
N ASN A 318 -4.57 -15.59 -30.90
CA ASN A 318 -3.50 -16.45 -31.44
C ASN A 318 -2.42 -16.79 -30.42
N GLY A 319 -2.73 -16.62 -29.12
CA GLY A 319 -1.83 -16.81 -28.00
C GLY A 319 -1.06 -15.56 -27.57
N PHE A 320 -1.06 -14.50 -28.36
CA PHE A 320 -0.47 -13.21 -27.95
C PHE A 320 -1.49 -12.36 -27.22
N ILE A 321 -1.06 -11.75 -26.11
CA ILE A 321 -1.85 -10.78 -25.35
C ILE A 321 -0.96 -9.56 -25.05
N LEU A 322 -1.41 -8.38 -25.44
CA LEU A 322 -0.75 -7.11 -25.17
C LEU A 322 -1.43 -6.42 -23.99
N ARG A 323 -0.64 -5.94 -23.01
CA ARG A 323 -1.11 -5.14 -21.88
C ARG A 323 -0.26 -3.89 -21.71
N SER A 324 -0.91 -2.80 -21.32
CA SER A 324 -0.21 -1.56 -20.98
C SER A 324 -0.95 -0.87 -19.84
N ASN A 325 -0.18 -0.29 -18.91
CA ASN A 325 -0.66 0.62 -17.89
C ASN A 325 0.16 1.90 -17.94
N LEU A 326 -0.49 3.02 -17.70
CA LEU A 326 0.14 4.35 -17.61
C LEU A 326 -0.54 5.13 -16.49
N ARG A 327 0.23 5.84 -15.68
CA ARG A 327 -0.28 6.79 -14.69
C ARG A 327 0.56 8.05 -14.67
N TYR A 328 -0.11 9.20 -14.66
CA TYR A 328 0.41 10.49 -14.25
C TYR A 328 -0.16 10.85 -12.90
N SER A 329 0.68 11.36 -12.00
CA SER A 329 0.30 11.81 -10.67
C SER A 329 0.94 13.16 -10.38
N GLU A 330 0.18 14.03 -9.74
CA GLU A 330 0.63 15.33 -9.20
C GLU A 330 0.22 15.41 -7.73
N LEU A 331 1.14 15.87 -6.89
CA LEU A 331 0.99 15.94 -5.43
C LEU A 331 1.50 17.28 -4.92
N THR A 332 0.72 17.88 -4.01
CA THR A 332 1.17 18.91 -3.07
C THR A 332 0.98 18.38 -1.66
N ASP A 333 2.01 18.49 -0.82
CA ASP A 333 2.05 18.01 0.56
C ASP A 333 2.68 19.08 1.44
N ASP A 334 1.85 19.75 2.25
CA ASP A 334 2.22 20.77 3.21
C ASP A 334 2.07 20.22 4.63
N PHE A 335 3.17 20.17 5.35
CA PHE A 335 3.23 19.61 6.69
C PHE A 335 3.98 20.54 7.65
N ALA A 336 3.44 20.72 8.85
CA ALA A 336 4.18 21.32 9.96
C ALA A 336 3.66 20.83 11.31
N TYR A 337 4.53 20.71 12.28
CA TYR A 337 4.16 20.40 13.66
C TYR A 337 5.21 20.87 14.67
N LEU A 338 4.75 21.13 15.89
CA LEU A 338 5.57 21.16 17.09
C LEU A 338 5.45 19.80 17.78
N TYR A 339 6.57 19.26 18.23
CA TYR A 339 6.63 17.94 18.85
C TYR A 339 7.61 17.92 20.04
N LEU A 340 7.39 16.98 20.97
CA LEU A 340 8.21 16.81 22.16
C LEU A 340 9.62 16.37 21.78
N SER A 341 10.64 17.11 22.23
CA SER A 341 12.06 16.81 21.93
C SER A 341 12.72 15.83 22.90
N GLY A 342 11.98 15.33 23.91
CA GLY A 342 12.49 14.43 24.95
C GLY A 342 13.35 15.12 26.02
N THR A 343 13.48 16.44 25.98
CA THR A 343 14.20 17.26 26.97
C THR A 343 13.25 18.18 27.74
N GLY A 344 13.74 18.75 28.87
CA GLY A 344 12.95 19.67 29.69
C GLY A 344 13.28 19.57 31.15
N THR A 345 12.57 20.35 32.00
CA THR A 345 12.81 20.42 33.47
C THR A 345 11.43 20.45 34.18
N GLY A 346 11.24 19.50 35.11
CA GLY A 346 9.99 19.38 35.85
C GLY A 346 8.81 19.05 34.91
N THR A 347 7.77 19.86 34.90
CA THR A 347 6.63 19.72 33.98
C THR A 347 6.80 20.43 32.64
N LEU A 348 7.82 21.28 32.51
CA LEU A 348 8.15 21.92 31.26
C LEU A 348 8.90 20.95 30.35
N ARG A 349 8.42 20.78 29.12
CA ARG A 349 9.06 20.01 28.07
C ARG A 349 9.43 20.91 26.89
N ASP A 350 10.65 20.74 26.39
CA ASP A 350 11.06 21.40 25.16
C ASP A 350 10.32 20.78 23.97
N ARG A 351 9.98 21.62 23.00
CA ARG A 351 9.38 21.21 21.72
C ARG A 351 10.29 21.63 20.58
N ASP A 352 10.48 20.77 19.62
CA ASP A 352 11.11 21.12 18.35
C ASP A 352 10.01 21.40 17.30
N ALA A 353 10.33 22.24 16.31
CA ALA A 353 9.48 22.49 15.15
C ALA A 353 10.07 21.82 13.93
N PHE A 354 9.23 21.14 13.16
CA PHE A 354 9.57 20.62 11.85
C PHE A 354 8.43 20.88 10.87
N GLY A 355 8.79 21.21 9.63
CA GLY A 355 7.82 21.35 8.55
C GLY A 355 8.42 21.10 7.19
N THR A 356 7.58 20.69 6.27
CA THR A 356 7.91 20.46 4.86
C THR A 356 6.83 21.06 3.96
N ASP A 357 7.28 21.57 2.82
CA ASP A 357 6.45 22.03 1.71
C ASP A 357 7.00 21.26 0.48
N THR A 358 6.18 20.41 -0.11
CA THR A 358 6.59 19.43 -1.14
C THR A 358 5.64 19.44 -2.31
N ASP A 359 6.19 19.68 -3.51
CA ASP A 359 5.53 19.41 -4.78
C ASP A 359 6.16 18.19 -5.44
N ALA A 360 5.34 17.27 -5.94
CA ALA A 360 5.82 16.10 -6.66
C ALA A 360 4.99 15.79 -7.91
N GLU A 361 5.69 15.42 -8.98
CA GLU A 361 5.09 14.92 -10.22
C GLU A 361 5.69 13.56 -10.55
N GLN A 362 4.86 12.63 -11.04
CA GLN A 362 5.29 11.30 -11.41
C GLN A 362 4.58 10.80 -12.67
N VAL A 363 5.34 10.19 -13.57
CA VAL A 363 4.83 9.38 -14.70
C VAL A 363 5.36 7.97 -14.58
N ASN A 364 4.47 6.98 -14.56
CA ASN A 364 4.83 5.56 -14.57
C ASN A 364 4.06 4.84 -15.67
N GLY A 365 4.72 3.91 -16.35
CA GLY A 365 4.05 3.10 -17.34
C GLY A 365 4.79 1.81 -17.66
N ASN A 366 4.04 0.81 -18.13
CA ASN A 366 4.57 -0.44 -18.63
C ASN A 366 3.88 -0.89 -19.90
N LEU A 367 4.60 -1.70 -20.67
CA LEU A 367 4.07 -2.39 -21.83
C LEU A 367 4.53 -3.85 -21.74
N MET A 368 3.60 -4.79 -21.83
CA MET A 368 3.84 -6.22 -21.66
C MET A 368 3.22 -6.99 -22.81
N LEU A 369 4.02 -7.88 -23.41
CA LEU A 369 3.57 -8.85 -24.39
C LEU A 369 3.69 -10.25 -23.79
N GLN A 370 2.57 -10.96 -23.66
CA GLN A 370 2.49 -12.33 -23.24
C GLN A 370 2.24 -13.23 -24.45
N TYR A 371 2.86 -14.40 -24.47
CA TYR A 371 2.59 -15.45 -25.45
C TYR A 371 2.32 -16.76 -24.74
N ASP A 372 1.11 -17.29 -24.94
CA ASP A 372 0.67 -18.57 -24.40
C ASP A 372 0.62 -19.61 -25.52
N ALA A 373 1.24 -20.76 -25.28
CA ALA A 373 1.31 -21.87 -26.24
C ALA A 373 1.28 -23.22 -25.53
N ARG A 374 0.79 -24.24 -26.20
CA ARG A 374 0.80 -25.62 -25.73
C ARG A 374 1.62 -26.51 -26.67
N PHE A 375 2.55 -27.26 -26.09
CA PHE A 375 3.42 -28.21 -26.77
C PHE A 375 3.21 -29.63 -26.18
N GLY A 376 2.22 -30.35 -26.68
CA GLY A 376 1.82 -31.65 -26.12
C GLY A 376 1.27 -31.47 -24.69
N ASN A 377 2.00 -32.01 -23.70
CA ASN A 377 1.62 -31.89 -22.27
C ASN A 377 2.37 -30.78 -21.54
N ILE A 378 2.89 -29.80 -22.27
CA ILE A 378 3.59 -28.64 -21.72
C ILE A 378 2.83 -27.37 -22.11
N ASP A 379 2.31 -26.65 -21.13
CA ASP A 379 1.80 -25.30 -21.32
C ASP A 379 2.92 -24.31 -21.02
N SER A 380 3.08 -23.36 -21.92
CA SER A 380 4.10 -22.31 -21.87
C SER A 380 3.44 -20.96 -21.86
N SER A 381 3.74 -20.14 -20.85
CA SER A 381 3.39 -18.72 -20.82
C SER A 381 4.65 -17.88 -20.68
N THR A 382 4.97 -17.13 -21.73
CA THR A 382 6.14 -16.25 -21.80
C THR A 382 5.68 -14.80 -21.76
N MET A 383 6.19 -14.01 -20.86
CA MET A 383 5.92 -12.58 -20.78
C MET A 383 7.20 -11.78 -20.89
N VAL A 384 7.24 -10.83 -21.83
CA VAL A 384 8.29 -9.83 -21.97
C VAL A 384 7.68 -8.45 -21.72
N GLY A 385 8.37 -7.63 -20.96
CA GLY A 385 7.87 -6.29 -20.68
C GLY A 385 8.96 -5.25 -20.59
N VAL A 386 8.55 -4.01 -20.81
CA VAL A 386 9.35 -2.81 -20.57
C VAL A 386 8.60 -1.91 -19.61
N GLU A 387 9.34 -1.17 -18.78
CA GLU A 387 8.77 -0.25 -17.81
C GLU A 387 9.57 1.05 -17.80
N TYR A 388 8.86 2.14 -17.65
CA TYR A 388 9.42 3.50 -17.53
C TYR A 388 8.77 4.20 -16.36
N GLY A 389 9.59 4.87 -15.55
CA GLY A 389 9.16 5.75 -14.48
C GLY A 389 10.01 7.02 -14.49
N ASP A 390 9.38 8.15 -14.26
CA ASP A 390 10.02 9.45 -14.09
C ASP A 390 9.30 10.21 -13.00
N SER A 391 10.05 10.74 -12.04
CA SER A 391 9.49 11.54 -10.95
C SER A 391 10.39 12.72 -10.63
N THR A 392 9.74 13.83 -10.31
CA THR A 392 10.35 15.03 -9.78
C THR A 392 9.71 15.36 -8.44
N THR A 393 10.52 15.59 -7.41
CA THR A 393 10.06 16.07 -6.09
C THR A 393 10.85 17.32 -5.75
N ASP A 394 10.15 18.39 -5.41
CA ASP A 394 10.70 19.67 -4.94
C ASP A 394 10.26 19.87 -3.49
N ALA A 395 11.19 19.70 -2.54
CA ALA A 395 10.88 19.72 -1.13
C ALA A 395 11.71 20.76 -0.37
N SER A 396 11.01 21.64 0.33
CA SER A 396 11.57 22.61 1.27
C SER A 396 11.29 22.18 2.71
N SER A 397 12.27 22.25 3.60
CA SER A 397 12.12 21.83 5.00
C SER A 397 12.63 22.91 5.95
N ILE A 398 11.86 23.14 7.02
CA ILE A 398 12.20 24.00 8.14
C ILE A 398 12.43 23.17 9.39
N TYR A 399 13.33 23.63 10.28
CA TYR A 399 13.59 22.99 11.55
C TYR A 399 14.00 24.05 12.59
N ALA A 400 13.47 23.94 13.80
CA ALA A 400 13.85 24.77 14.92
C ALA A 400 13.88 23.95 16.22
N ARG A 401 14.80 24.29 17.13
CA ARG A 401 15.07 23.52 18.34
C ARG A 401 14.63 24.24 19.60
N GLY A 402 13.83 23.56 20.42
CA GLY A 402 13.41 24.08 21.72
C GLY A 402 14.58 24.32 22.67
N ILE A 403 15.53 23.39 22.73
CA ILE A 403 16.74 23.52 23.56
C ILE A 403 17.63 24.73 23.20
N ALA A 404 17.49 25.23 21.98
CA ALA A 404 18.15 26.46 21.53
C ALA A 404 17.31 27.73 21.83
N GLY A 405 16.11 27.58 22.38
CA GLY A 405 15.19 28.68 22.66
C GLY A 405 14.48 29.23 21.42
N GLU A 406 14.50 28.51 20.31
CA GLU A 406 13.83 28.89 19.03
C GLU A 406 12.34 28.56 19.04
N VAL A 407 11.92 27.63 19.91
CA VAL A 407 10.54 27.20 20.11
C VAL A 407 10.23 27.26 21.60
N ALA A 408 9.05 27.74 21.95
CA ALA A 408 8.61 27.79 23.34
C ALA A 408 8.31 26.38 23.89
N PRO A 409 8.75 26.08 25.13
CA PRO A 409 8.40 24.81 25.79
C PRO A 409 6.90 24.77 26.13
N ILE A 410 6.41 23.57 26.46
CA ILE A 410 5.03 23.35 26.93
C ILE A 410 5.06 22.83 28.37
N ASP A 411 4.11 23.29 29.20
CA ASP A 411 3.88 22.69 30.50
C ASP A 411 2.90 21.52 30.37
N ILE A 412 3.40 20.28 30.53
CA ILE A 412 2.60 19.06 30.36
C ILE A 412 1.56 18.84 31.49
N ALA A 413 1.65 19.59 32.59
CA ALA A 413 0.65 19.54 33.66
C ALA A 413 -0.50 20.54 33.45
N ASN A 414 -0.25 21.59 32.69
CA ASN A 414 -1.25 22.61 32.35
C ASN A 414 -0.86 23.25 30.99
N PRO A 415 -1.20 22.58 29.86
CA PRO A 415 -0.77 23.02 28.55
C PRO A 415 -1.18 24.46 28.23
N VAL A 416 -0.23 25.32 27.94
CA VAL A 416 -0.44 26.70 27.47
C VAL A 416 0.22 26.84 26.12
N TYR A 417 -0.56 27.07 25.11
CA TYR A 417 -0.11 27.18 23.73
C TYR A 417 0.41 28.58 23.44
N SER A 418 1.56 28.66 22.77
CA SER A 418 2.31 29.90 22.54
C SER A 418 2.16 30.50 21.15
N GLY A 419 1.50 29.76 20.25
CA GLY A 419 1.37 30.09 18.83
C GLY A 419 2.53 29.60 17.97
N ALA A 420 2.40 29.75 16.68
CA ALA A 420 3.37 29.34 15.68
C ALA A 420 4.75 29.99 15.94
N PRO A 421 5.87 29.24 15.84
CA PRO A 421 7.21 29.85 15.90
C PRO A 421 7.41 30.77 14.70
N GLY A 422 7.99 31.96 14.94
CA GLY A 422 8.20 32.97 13.91
C GLY A 422 9.59 32.92 13.30
N GLY A 423 9.74 33.40 12.07
CA GLY A 423 11.03 33.68 11.45
C GLY A 423 11.83 32.47 11.02
N LEU A 424 11.21 31.29 10.89
CA LEU A 424 11.89 30.08 10.43
C LEU A 424 12.25 30.18 8.95
N SER A 425 13.50 29.81 8.63
CA SER A 425 13.99 29.74 7.25
C SER A 425 14.29 28.29 6.89
N PRO A 426 14.14 27.89 5.63
CA PRO A 426 14.49 26.56 5.19
C PRO A 426 15.97 26.24 5.49
N TYR A 427 16.20 25.12 6.18
CA TYR A 427 17.54 24.55 6.34
C TYR A 427 17.90 23.58 5.21
N ARG A 428 16.90 23.08 4.51
CA ARG A 428 17.02 22.20 3.34
C ARG A 428 15.98 22.61 2.29
N HIS A 429 16.40 22.72 1.03
CA HIS A 429 15.53 22.89 -0.12
C HIS A 429 16.14 22.12 -1.29
N VAL A 430 15.50 21.05 -1.69
CA VAL A 430 16.07 20.06 -2.61
C VAL A 430 15.07 19.70 -3.69
N LYS A 431 15.51 19.78 -4.94
CA LYS A 431 14.81 19.16 -6.07
C LYS A 431 15.46 17.81 -6.36
N GLN A 432 14.70 16.75 -6.29
CA GLN A 432 15.12 15.39 -6.67
C GLN A 432 14.45 14.99 -7.97
N GLU A 433 15.23 14.36 -8.85
CA GLU A 433 14.79 13.81 -10.13
C GLU A 433 15.19 12.32 -10.13
N TYR A 434 14.25 11.43 -10.41
CA TYR A 434 14.46 9.99 -10.42
C TYR A 434 13.83 9.37 -11.65
N THR A 435 14.67 8.79 -12.52
CA THR A 435 14.22 8.12 -13.75
C THR A 435 14.55 6.63 -13.66
N THR A 436 13.59 5.78 -13.96
CA THR A 436 13.77 4.32 -14.03
C THR A 436 13.41 3.81 -15.42
N LYS A 437 14.20 2.85 -15.91
CA LYS A 437 13.93 2.11 -17.15
C LYS A 437 14.21 0.65 -16.88
N ALA A 438 13.26 -0.22 -17.24
CA ALA A 438 13.46 -1.62 -17.04
C ALA A 438 13.03 -2.47 -18.22
N VAL A 439 13.68 -3.63 -18.33
CA VAL A 439 13.27 -4.71 -19.21
C VAL A 439 13.18 -5.99 -18.37
N PHE A 440 12.14 -6.78 -18.58
CA PHE A 440 11.96 -8.03 -17.86
C PHE A 440 11.40 -9.14 -18.75
N LEU A 441 11.73 -10.36 -18.35
CA LEU A 441 11.24 -11.61 -18.95
C LEU A 441 10.77 -12.53 -17.83
N GLN A 442 9.60 -13.12 -18.00
CA GLN A 442 9.11 -14.19 -17.17
C GLN A 442 8.67 -15.37 -18.03
N GLN A 443 9.01 -16.58 -17.61
CA GLN A 443 8.60 -17.83 -18.21
C GLN A 443 7.92 -18.70 -17.17
N ASN A 444 6.71 -19.18 -17.48
CA ASN A 444 6.04 -20.25 -16.75
C ASN A 444 5.89 -21.46 -17.68
N LEU A 445 6.33 -22.62 -17.24
CA LEU A 445 6.18 -23.90 -17.93
C LEU A 445 5.40 -24.86 -17.03
N SER A 446 4.21 -25.26 -17.45
CA SER A 446 3.40 -26.26 -16.76
C SER A 446 3.52 -27.61 -17.46
N PHE A 447 3.98 -28.60 -16.74
CA PHE A 447 4.17 -29.97 -17.23
C PHE A 447 3.04 -30.84 -16.70
N TYR A 448 2.29 -31.49 -17.61
CA TYR A 448 1.19 -32.40 -17.28
C TYR A 448 0.14 -31.82 -16.33
N ASP A 449 -0.05 -30.49 -16.32
CA ASP A 449 -0.90 -29.72 -15.37
C ASP A 449 -0.58 -30.03 -13.89
N ARG A 450 0.66 -30.48 -13.58
CA ARG A 450 1.08 -30.89 -12.24
C ARG A 450 2.32 -30.19 -11.72
N VAL A 451 3.24 -29.81 -12.60
CA VAL A 451 4.50 -29.20 -12.19
C VAL A 451 4.67 -27.89 -12.95
N ILE A 452 4.69 -26.76 -12.24
CA ILE A 452 4.92 -25.45 -12.83
C ILE A 452 6.33 -24.98 -12.47
N VAL A 453 7.13 -24.70 -13.49
CA VAL A 453 8.44 -24.08 -13.35
C VAL A 453 8.30 -22.62 -13.73
N THR A 454 8.60 -21.72 -12.79
CA THR A 454 8.63 -20.26 -13.01
C THR A 454 10.08 -19.78 -12.99
N ALA A 455 10.47 -19.00 -14.00
CA ALA A 455 11.74 -18.30 -14.05
C ALA A 455 11.53 -16.87 -14.50
N GLY A 456 12.24 -15.94 -13.90
CA GLY A 456 12.14 -14.51 -14.25
C GLY A 456 13.47 -13.80 -14.07
N VAL A 457 13.71 -12.82 -14.92
CA VAL A 457 14.84 -11.90 -14.85
C VAL A 457 14.38 -10.49 -15.20
N ARG A 458 14.89 -9.52 -14.48
CA ARG A 458 14.66 -8.10 -14.72
C ARG A 458 15.96 -7.33 -14.57
N ASN A 459 16.18 -6.36 -15.43
CA ASN A 459 17.24 -5.36 -15.29
C ASN A 459 16.59 -3.98 -15.19
N ASP A 460 16.98 -3.25 -14.15
CA ASP A 460 16.57 -1.87 -13.89
C ASP A 460 17.78 -0.95 -14.08
N SER A 461 17.61 0.11 -14.88
CA SER A 461 18.50 1.27 -14.95
C SER A 461 17.83 2.40 -14.20
N MET A 462 18.52 2.95 -13.21
CA MET A 462 18.01 3.95 -12.26
C MET A 462 18.96 5.13 -12.23
N ASP A 463 18.48 6.30 -12.64
CA ASP A 463 19.22 7.56 -12.66
C ASP A 463 18.62 8.51 -11.60
N LEU A 464 19.45 8.97 -10.66
CA LEU A 464 19.08 9.91 -9.61
C LEU A 464 19.87 11.20 -9.77
N ALA A 465 19.18 12.34 -9.59
CA ALA A 465 19.81 13.64 -9.49
C ALA A 465 19.16 14.46 -8.36
N GLU A 466 19.99 15.15 -7.62
CA GLU A 466 19.57 16.06 -6.56
C GLU A 466 20.19 17.45 -6.79
N THR A 467 19.35 18.49 -6.74
CA THR A 467 19.79 19.88 -6.78
C THR A 467 19.41 20.54 -5.46
N ASN A 468 20.42 20.89 -4.65
CA ASN A 468 20.20 21.72 -3.46
C ASN A 468 19.97 23.18 -3.90
N LYS A 469 18.75 23.67 -3.71
CA LYS A 469 18.34 25.02 -4.15
C LYS A 469 18.85 26.15 -3.27
N LEU A 470 19.34 25.85 -2.05
CA LEU A 470 19.92 26.87 -1.17
C LEU A 470 21.33 27.26 -1.61
N ASN A 471 22.10 26.34 -2.20
CA ASN A 471 23.49 26.60 -2.62
C ASN A 471 23.80 26.21 -4.07
N THR A 472 22.79 25.75 -4.82
CA THR A 472 22.86 25.34 -6.23
C THR A 472 23.78 24.13 -6.52
N VAL A 473 24.22 23.40 -5.49
CA VAL A 473 25.02 22.19 -5.66
C VAL A 473 24.14 21.08 -6.26
N LYS A 474 24.71 20.40 -7.25
CA LYS A 474 24.08 19.24 -7.90
C LYS A 474 24.89 17.99 -7.61
N THR A 475 24.20 16.92 -7.26
CA THR A 475 24.75 15.57 -7.12
C THR A 475 23.93 14.62 -7.95
N SER A 476 24.55 13.57 -8.48
CA SER A 476 23.82 12.54 -9.25
C SER A 476 24.53 11.20 -9.11
N ASP A 477 23.75 10.14 -9.29
CA ASP A 477 24.24 8.77 -9.32
C ASP A 477 23.42 7.95 -10.30
N SER A 478 23.98 6.82 -10.78
CA SER A 478 23.32 5.93 -11.71
C SER A 478 23.62 4.49 -11.35
N PHE A 479 22.59 3.66 -11.34
CA PHE A 479 22.67 2.25 -10.97
C PHE A 479 22.08 1.38 -12.07
N SER A 480 22.68 0.20 -12.27
CA SER A 480 22.10 -0.85 -13.11
C SER A 480 22.08 -2.14 -12.33
N GLU A 481 20.89 -2.60 -11.99
CA GLU A 481 20.67 -3.73 -11.11
C GLU A 481 19.87 -4.83 -11.80
N THR A 482 20.31 -6.08 -11.61
CA THR A 482 19.59 -7.23 -12.13
C THR A 482 19.04 -8.05 -10.98
N SER A 483 17.76 -8.42 -11.04
CA SER A 483 17.09 -9.29 -10.10
C SER A 483 16.57 -10.55 -10.77
N TYR A 484 16.56 -11.65 -10.00
CA TYR A 484 16.15 -12.98 -10.46
C TYR A 484 15.03 -13.53 -9.59
N ARG A 485 14.17 -14.35 -10.22
CA ARG A 485 13.24 -15.23 -9.51
C ARG A 485 13.26 -16.62 -10.13
N GLY A 486 13.11 -17.62 -9.28
CA GLY A 486 12.94 -19.00 -9.69
C GLY A 486 12.00 -19.72 -8.75
N ALA A 487 11.07 -20.51 -9.27
CA ALA A 487 10.17 -21.28 -8.43
C ALA A 487 9.76 -22.60 -9.10
N LEU A 488 9.39 -23.54 -8.24
CA LEU A 488 8.79 -24.81 -8.63
C LEU A 488 7.50 -24.96 -7.81
N THR A 489 6.37 -25.08 -8.50
CA THR A 489 5.07 -25.40 -7.89
C THR A 489 4.68 -26.82 -8.28
N PHE A 490 4.28 -27.61 -7.31
CA PHE A 490 3.77 -28.97 -7.51
C PHE A 490 2.28 -29.01 -7.10
N ILE A 491 1.40 -29.27 -8.07
CA ILE A 491 -0.04 -29.46 -7.89
C ILE A 491 -0.26 -30.92 -7.48
N VAL A 492 -0.37 -31.13 -6.16
CA VAL A 492 -0.52 -32.48 -5.57
C VAL A 492 -1.88 -33.05 -5.93
N THR A 493 -2.92 -32.23 -5.75
CA THR A 493 -4.30 -32.46 -6.20
C THR A 493 -4.86 -31.15 -6.73
N ASP A 494 -6.04 -31.15 -7.28
CA ASP A 494 -6.70 -29.92 -7.75
C ASP A 494 -7.05 -28.96 -6.59
N GLU A 495 -6.96 -29.44 -5.34
CA GLU A 495 -7.20 -28.68 -4.12
C GLU A 495 -5.92 -28.28 -3.39
N VAL A 496 -4.79 -28.94 -3.64
CA VAL A 496 -3.55 -28.80 -2.87
C VAL A 496 -2.38 -28.52 -3.79
N SER A 497 -1.68 -27.44 -3.54
CA SER A 497 -0.38 -27.13 -4.13
C SER A 497 0.71 -26.94 -3.09
N THR A 498 1.95 -27.26 -3.47
CA THR A 498 3.15 -26.95 -2.70
C THR A 498 4.16 -26.26 -3.61
N TYR A 499 5.01 -25.42 -3.03
CA TYR A 499 6.01 -24.71 -3.81
C TYR A 499 7.32 -24.49 -3.05
N VAL A 500 8.36 -24.26 -3.82
CA VAL A 500 9.63 -23.71 -3.36
C VAL A 500 10.00 -22.56 -4.28
N SER A 501 10.46 -21.44 -3.72
CA SER A 501 10.86 -20.28 -4.50
C SER A 501 12.12 -19.60 -3.96
N MET A 502 12.84 -18.95 -4.88
CA MET A 502 13.92 -18.00 -4.61
C MET A 502 13.61 -16.72 -5.37
N VAL A 503 13.61 -15.59 -4.66
CA VAL A 503 13.30 -14.28 -5.24
C VAL A 503 14.25 -13.23 -4.68
N GLU A 504 14.64 -12.29 -5.52
CA GLU A 504 15.47 -11.14 -5.15
C GLU A 504 14.69 -9.84 -5.17
N SER A 505 15.12 -8.87 -4.36
CA SER A 505 14.69 -7.48 -4.42
C SER A 505 15.91 -6.55 -4.43
N VAL A 506 15.71 -5.37 -5.02
CA VAL A 506 16.61 -4.24 -4.98
C VAL A 506 15.78 -3.06 -4.50
N SER A 507 16.11 -2.50 -3.33
CA SER A 507 15.38 -1.33 -2.82
C SER A 507 15.69 -0.09 -3.66
N PRO A 508 14.80 0.93 -3.65
CA PRO A 508 15.06 2.21 -4.30
C PRO A 508 16.43 2.75 -3.86
N PRO A 509 17.28 3.18 -4.81
CA PRO A 509 18.64 3.61 -4.51
C PRO A 509 18.66 5.00 -3.86
N GLU A 510 19.77 5.30 -3.18
CA GLU A 510 20.09 6.62 -2.64
C GLU A 510 21.43 7.08 -3.23
N ILE A 511 21.62 8.39 -3.40
CA ILE A 511 22.87 8.95 -3.95
C ILE A 511 24.04 8.65 -3.02
N GLY A 512 25.12 8.10 -3.57
CA GLY A 512 26.36 7.80 -2.86
C GLY A 512 26.37 6.51 -2.05
N VAL A 513 25.32 5.69 -2.13
CA VAL A 513 25.27 4.38 -1.44
C VAL A 513 24.91 3.25 -2.41
N THR A 514 25.50 2.08 -2.17
CA THR A 514 25.13 0.86 -2.91
C THR A 514 23.68 0.49 -2.59
N PRO A 515 22.84 0.20 -3.61
CA PRO A 515 21.46 -0.22 -3.37
C PRO A 515 21.35 -1.43 -2.45
N LYS A 516 20.39 -1.39 -1.52
CA LYS A 516 20.06 -2.51 -0.65
C LYS A 516 19.53 -3.66 -1.49
N ARG A 517 19.95 -4.88 -1.18
CA ARG A 517 19.49 -6.09 -1.88
C ARG A 517 18.85 -7.06 -0.90
N GLY A 518 17.67 -7.53 -1.25
CA GLY A 518 16.99 -8.59 -0.52
C GLY A 518 17.05 -9.91 -1.27
N LYS A 519 17.18 -11.02 -0.54
CA LYS A 519 17.10 -12.37 -1.09
C LYS A 519 16.27 -13.25 -0.19
N GLN A 520 15.27 -13.89 -0.78
CA GLN A 520 14.35 -14.74 -0.04
C GLN A 520 14.34 -16.17 -0.62
N TYR A 521 14.35 -17.14 0.30
CA TYR A 521 13.99 -18.52 0.03
C TYR A 521 12.70 -18.82 0.77
N GLU A 522 11.75 -19.48 0.10
CA GLU A 522 10.46 -19.79 0.68
C GLU A 522 9.99 -21.18 0.25
N VAL A 523 9.38 -21.90 1.18
CA VAL A 523 8.68 -23.16 0.95
C VAL A 523 7.28 -23.02 1.51
N GLY A 524 6.26 -23.35 0.71
CA GLY A 524 4.88 -23.22 1.16
C GLY A 524 3.95 -24.29 0.61
N ALA A 525 2.76 -24.30 1.19
CA ALA A 525 1.65 -25.14 0.78
C ALA A 525 0.34 -24.32 0.80
N LYS A 526 -0.56 -24.64 -0.13
CA LYS A 526 -1.88 -24.02 -0.22
C LYS A 526 -2.93 -25.11 -0.39
N TYR A 527 -4.08 -24.92 0.25
CA TYR A 527 -5.21 -25.82 0.22
C TYR A 527 -6.52 -25.09 0.02
N SER A 528 -7.24 -25.41 -1.04
CA SER A 528 -8.58 -24.92 -1.34
C SER A 528 -9.52 -26.10 -1.51
N PRO A 529 -10.28 -26.49 -0.46
CA PRO A 529 -11.08 -27.69 -0.45
C PRO A 529 -12.26 -27.64 -1.43
N ALA A 530 -12.52 -28.72 -2.16
CA ALA A 530 -13.72 -28.83 -2.97
C ALA A 530 -14.99 -28.79 -2.07
N GLY A 531 -16.00 -28.04 -2.51
CA GLY A 531 -17.28 -27.94 -1.79
C GLY A 531 -17.31 -26.98 -0.61
N MET A 532 -16.21 -26.25 -0.34
CA MET A 532 -16.14 -25.15 0.60
C MET A 532 -15.39 -23.99 -0.04
N ASN A 533 -15.92 -22.79 0.01
CA ASN A 533 -15.19 -21.60 -0.42
C ASN A 533 -14.16 -21.21 0.65
N ALA A 534 -12.96 -21.76 0.53
CA ALA A 534 -11.89 -21.57 1.51
C ALA A 534 -10.51 -21.64 0.85
N LEU A 535 -9.57 -20.92 1.47
CA LEU A 535 -8.15 -20.96 1.14
C LEU A 535 -7.34 -20.98 2.45
N PHE A 536 -6.53 -22.01 2.59
CA PHE A 536 -5.55 -22.15 3.66
C PHE A 536 -4.15 -22.09 3.07
N SER A 537 -3.27 -21.32 3.68
CA SER A 537 -1.87 -21.24 3.25
C SER A 537 -0.91 -21.32 4.43
N ALA A 538 0.25 -21.93 4.18
CA ALA A 538 1.36 -22.00 5.11
C ALA A 538 2.66 -21.76 4.35
N ALA A 539 3.56 -20.94 4.87
CA ALA A 539 4.85 -20.67 4.28
C ALA A 539 5.94 -20.52 5.35
N ILE A 540 7.09 -21.15 5.10
CA ILE A 540 8.33 -20.97 5.88
C ILE A 540 9.30 -20.23 4.99
N TYR A 541 9.95 -19.20 5.54
CA TYR A 541 10.83 -18.33 4.78
C TYR A 541 12.13 -17.98 5.50
N ASP A 542 13.12 -17.63 4.69
CA ASP A 542 14.43 -17.09 5.08
C ASP A 542 14.71 -15.88 4.18
N LEU A 543 14.67 -14.68 4.74
CA LEU A 543 14.83 -13.42 4.03
C LEU A 543 16.05 -12.68 4.59
N THR A 544 17.03 -12.40 3.75
CA THR A 544 18.23 -11.65 4.08
C THR A 544 18.26 -10.34 3.30
N GLN A 545 18.64 -9.24 3.92
CA GLN A 545 18.93 -7.96 3.28
C GLN A 545 20.39 -7.59 3.51
N GLU A 546 21.08 -7.30 2.41
CA GLU A 546 22.46 -6.83 2.36
C GLU A 546 22.50 -5.33 2.03
N ASN A 547 23.66 -4.72 2.22
CA ASN A 547 23.94 -3.30 1.96
C ASN A 547 23.04 -2.34 2.76
N VAL A 548 22.62 -2.73 3.97
CA VAL A 548 21.85 -1.84 4.84
C VAL A 548 22.68 -0.61 5.17
N SER A 549 22.18 0.57 4.85
CA SER A 549 22.83 1.85 5.12
C SER A 549 22.38 2.43 6.45
N ILE A 550 23.27 3.13 7.12
CA ILE A 550 23.01 3.94 8.30
C ILE A 550 23.51 5.36 8.09
N ALA A 551 22.85 6.32 8.72
CA ALA A 551 23.32 7.70 8.77
C ALA A 551 24.42 7.82 9.82
N VAL A 552 25.61 8.28 9.44
CA VAL A 552 26.72 8.54 10.35
C VAL A 552 27.07 10.02 10.37
N VAL A 553 27.37 10.56 11.54
CA VAL A 553 27.86 11.94 11.66
C VAL A 553 29.35 11.93 11.35
N VAL A 554 29.75 12.69 10.31
CA VAL A 554 31.17 12.80 9.93
C VAL A 554 31.86 13.97 10.63
N PRO A 555 33.20 13.92 10.84
CA PRO A 555 33.96 15.05 11.37
C PRO A 555 33.68 16.35 10.59
N GLY A 556 33.20 17.38 11.25
CA GLY A 556 32.77 18.64 10.65
C GLY A 556 31.25 18.87 10.72
N GLY A 557 30.46 17.92 11.28
CA GLY A 557 29.03 18.10 11.58
C GLY A 557 28.07 17.78 10.46
N GLY A 558 28.52 17.08 9.41
CA GLY A 558 27.64 16.55 8.34
C GLY A 558 27.11 15.16 8.65
N ILE A 559 25.99 14.80 8.05
CA ILE A 559 25.46 13.44 8.04
C ILE A 559 25.78 12.79 6.69
N GLN A 560 26.38 11.60 6.72
CA GLN A 560 26.68 10.81 5.53
C GLN A 560 26.06 9.42 5.67
N GLN A 561 25.45 8.92 4.60
CA GLN A 561 25.00 7.53 4.55
C GLN A 561 26.22 6.60 4.36
N GLN A 562 26.27 5.52 5.12
CA GLN A 562 27.31 4.52 5.01
C GLN A 562 26.72 3.12 4.94
N THR A 563 27.12 2.34 3.93
CA THR A 563 26.72 0.93 3.77
C THR A 563 27.50 0.05 4.76
N VAL A 564 26.82 -0.50 5.75
CA VAL A 564 27.51 -1.24 6.85
C VAL A 564 26.80 -2.52 7.26
N GLY A 565 25.58 -2.79 6.77
CA GLY A 565 24.69 -3.75 7.40
C GLY A 565 24.32 -4.97 6.56
N GLU A 566 24.02 -6.03 7.28
CA GLU A 566 23.35 -7.23 6.78
C GLU A 566 22.37 -7.70 7.84
N THR A 567 21.16 -7.99 7.43
CA THR A 567 20.04 -8.31 8.31
C THR A 567 19.28 -9.53 7.78
N ARG A 568 18.65 -10.32 8.67
CA ARG A 568 17.95 -11.56 8.31
C ARG A 568 16.69 -11.74 9.13
N VAL A 569 15.63 -12.19 8.48
CA VAL A 569 14.40 -12.64 9.15
C VAL A 569 14.03 -14.05 8.65
N ARG A 570 13.75 -14.93 9.60
CA ARG A 570 13.24 -16.29 9.34
C ARG A 570 11.91 -16.45 10.04
N GLY A 571 10.96 -17.08 9.38
CA GLY A 571 9.63 -17.18 9.97
C GLY A 571 8.71 -18.20 9.33
N LEU A 572 7.52 -18.25 9.90
CA LEU A 572 6.38 -19.04 9.45
C LEU A 572 5.16 -18.12 9.38
N ASP A 573 4.48 -18.12 8.25
CA ASP A 573 3.16 -17.48 8.10
C ASP A 573 2.11 -18.57 7.87
N LEU A 574 0.99 -18.47 8.60
CA LEU A 574 -0.22 -19.26 8.41
C LEU A 574 -1.38 -18.33 8.13
N GLU A 575 -2.20 -18.65 7.14
CA GLU A 575 -3.40 -17.88 6.82
C GLU A 575 -4.57 -18.81 6.50
N ALA A 576 -5.76 -18.42 6.94
CA ALA A 576 -7.01 -19.08 6.67
C ALA A 576 -8.07 -18.06 6.30
N LYS A 577 -8.63 -18.18 5.10
CA LYS A 577 -9.82 -17.45 4.67
C LYS A 577 -10.87 -18.47 4.27
N ALA A 578 -12.06 -18.43 4.87
CA ALA A 578 -13.05 -19.46 4.65
C ALA A 578 -14.48 -18.95 4.83
N GLU A 579 -15.36 -19.36 3.97
CA GLU A 579 -16.81 -19.32 4.15
C GLU A 579 -17.26 -20.73 4.60
N LEU A 580 -17.17 -20.96 5.93
CA LEU A 580 -17.45 -22.27 6.53
C LEU A 580 -18.89 -22.72 6.30
N THR A 581 -19.78 -21.77 6.19
CA THR A 581 -21.19 -21.95 5.79
C THR A 581 -21.62 -20.72 5.00
N GLU A 582 -22.78 -20.76 4.38
CA GLU A 582 -23.41 -19.57 3.75
C GLU A 582 -23.58 -18.36 4.72
N ARG A 583 -23.36 -18.58 6.02
CA ARG A 583 -23.63 -17.59 7.07
C ARG A 583 -22.42 -17.27 7.94
N LEU A 584 -21.37 -18.05 7.88
CA LEU A 584 -20.19 -17.87 8.71
C LEU A 584 -18.94 -17.78 7.84
N SER A 585 -18.32 -16.62 7.82
CA SER A 585 -16.99 -16.41 7.26
C SER A 585 -15.94 -16.21 8.35
N LEU A 586 -14.71 -16.68 8.06
CA LEU A 586 -13.53 -16.52 8.92
C LEU A 586 -12.37 -15.98 8.08
N VAL A 587 -11.65 -15.02 8.66
CA VAL A 587 -10.35 -14.54 8.18
C VAL A 587 -9.40 -14.60 9.37
N GLY A 588 -8.31 -15.35 9.24
CA GLY A 588 -7.36 -15.49 10.34
C GLY A 588 -5.94 -15.67 9.86
N GLY A 589 -5.01 -15.19 10.66
CA GLY A 589 -3.59 -15.28 10.39
C GLY A 589 -2.77 -15.49 11.65
N TYR A 590 -1.62 -16.16 11.49
CA TYR A 590 -0.59 -16.27 12.50
C TYR A 590 0.77 -16.13 11.84
N SER A 591 1.66 -15.36 12.46
CA SER A 591 3.04 -15.23 12.02
C SER A 591 4.00 -15.44 13.20
N TYR A 592 5.03 -16.23 12.95
CA TYR A 592 6.21 -16.30 13.78
C TYR A 592 7.40 -15.70 13.03
N MET A 593 8.09 -14.74 13.64
CA MET A 593 9.25 -14.07 13.05
C MET A 593 10.43 -14.07 14.01
N LYS A 594 11.61 -14.44 13.51
CA LYS A 594 12.88 -14.24 14.22
C LYS A 594 13.80 -13.38 13.36
N SER A 595 14.03 -12.15 13.79
CA SER A 595 14.94 -11.21 13.15
C SER A 595 16.31 -11.26 13.82
N ASP A 596 17.38 -11.07 13.04
CA ASP A 596 18.77 -11.02 13.50
C ASP A 596 19.55 -9.97 12.68
N VAL A 597 20.22 -9.02 13.34
CA VAL A 597 21.25 -8.18 12.71
C VAL A 597 22.52 -9.03 12.61
N LEU A 598 22.92 -9.42 11.39
CA LEU A 598 24.11 -10.22 11.15
C LEU A 598 25.38 -9.36 11.17
N ARG A 599 25.27 -8.12 10.67
CA ARG A 599 26.33 -7.12 10.63
C ARG A 599 25.70 -5.73 10.66
N GLY A 600 26.25 -4.82 11.45
CA GLY A 600 25.79 -3.45 11.57
C GLY A 600 26.31 -2.80 12.84
N SER A 601 26.28 -1.48 12.89
CA SER A 601 26.63 -0.68 14.06
C SER A 601 25.78 0.59 14.11
N LEU A 602 25.66 1.18 15.31
CA LEU A 602 25.15 2.54 15.49
C LEU A 602 26.19 3.56 14.98
N TRP A 603 25.77 4.82 14.90
CA TRP A 603 26.62 5.95 14.48
C TRP A 603 27.86 6.14 15.37
N ASP A 604 27.85 5.71 16.64
CA ASP A 604 28.96 5.76 17.60
C ASP A 604 29.88 4.55 17.51
N GLY A 605 29.62 3.61 16.59
CA GLY A 605 30.39 2.39 16.39
C GLY A 605 29.93 1.21 17.26
N THR A 606 28.91 1.37 18.09
CA THR A 606 28.36 0.28 18.92
C THR A 606 27.79 -0.81 17.98
N SER A 607 28.26 -2.05 18.16
CA SER A 607 27.84 -3.19 17.34
C SER A 607 26.37 -3.55 17.60
N LEU A 608 25.61 -3.71 16.55
CA LEU A 608 24.23 -4.20 16.58
C LEU A 608 24.13 -5.71 16.31
N LYS A 609 25.24 -6.39 16.11
CA LYS A 609 25.25 -7.82 15.77
C LYS A 609 24.57 -8.67 16.85
N GLY A 610 23.56 -9.42 16.44
CA GLY A 610 22.75 -10.29 17.29
C GLY A 610 21.50 -9.61 17.88
N ASN A 611 21.32 -8.30 17.64
CA ASN A 611 20.09 -7.60 18.01
C ASN A 611 18.93 -8.01 17.09
N GLU A 612 17.71 -7.92 17.62
CA GLU A 612 16.47 -8.04 16.84
C GLU A 612 16.14 -6.69 16.15
N PHE A 613 15.35 -6.74 15.10
CA PHE A 613 14.87 -5.52 14.46
C PHE A 613 13.82 -4.84 15.32
N GLU A 614 13.76 -3.54 15.20
CA GLU A 614 12.67 -2.74 15.74
C GLU A 614 11.32 -3.11 15.10
N VAL A 615 10.23 -3.06 15.86
CA VAL A 615 8.87 -3.34 15.39
C VAL A 615 8.78 -4.69 14.68
N THR A 616 9.36 -5.73 15.29
CA THR A 616 9.36 -7.08 14.73
C THR A 616 9.02 -8.09 15.84
N PRO A 617 7.74 -8.21 16.22
CA PRO A 617 7.30 -9.15 17.25
C PRO A 617 7.56 -10.59 16.82
N ARG A 618 7.95 -11.45 17.77
CA ARG A 618 8.15 -12.88 17.46
C ARG A 618 6.87 -13.60 17.12
N HIS A 619 5.73 -13.18 17.67
CA HIS A 619 4.43 -13.76 17.45
C HIS A 619 3.41 -12.67 17.17
N SER A 620 2.63 -12.85 16.14
CA SER A 620 1.42 -12.08 15.88
C SER A 620 0.31 -13.00 15.40
N ALA A 621 -0.93 -12.69 15.75
CA ALA A 621 -2.09 -13.48 15.36
C ALA A 621 -3.30 -12.57 15.17
N SER A 622 -4.18 -12.92 14.23
CA SER A 622 -5.43 -12.24 14.03
C SER A 622 -6.53 -13.24 13.68
N LEU A 623 -7.75 -12.94 14.09
CA LEU A 623 -8.94 -13.69 13.72
C LEU A 623 -10.12 -12.74 13.63
N TRP A 624 -10.79 -12.72 12.47
CA TRP A 624 -12.07 -12.08 12.26
C TRP A 624 -13.12 -13.13 11.90
N SER A 625 -14.26 -13.10 12.53
CA SER A 625 -15.42 -13.93 12.25
C SER A 625 -16.64 -13.07 11.96
N TYR A 626 -17.41 -13.42 10.94
CA TYR A 626 -18.64 -12.71 10.62
C TYR A 626 -19.78 -13.71 10.43
N TYR A 627 -20.84 -13.56 11.19
CA TYR A 627 -21.94 -14.52 11.27
C TYR A 627 -23.30 -13.87 11.03
N SER A 628 -24.04 -14.37 10.03
CA SER A 628 -25.43 -13.97 9.74
C SER A 628 -26.40 -14.86 10.54
N VAL A 629 -27.12 -14.27 11.49
CA VAL A 629 -27.98 -14.99 12.45
C VAL A 629 -29.22 -15.57 11.74
N PRO A 630 -29.43 -16.89 11.78
CA PRO A 630 -30.53 -17.55 11.07
C PRO A 630 -31.91 -17.01 11.45
N GLY A 631 -32.77 -16.79 10.45
CA GLY A 631 -34.16 -16.35 10.66
C GLY A 631 -34.31 -14.90 11.14
N THR A 632 -33.19 -14.14 11.14
CA THR A 632 -33.17 -12.71 11.49
C THR A 632 -32.60 -11.90 10.34
N LYS A 633 -32.58 -10.58 10.49
CA LYS A 633 -31.94 -9.63 9.59
C LYS A 633 -30.59 -9.12 10.17
N VAL A 634 -30.03 -9.85 11.11
CA VAL A 634 -28.85 -9.46 11.88
C VAL A 634 -27.64 -10.25 11.47
N SER A 635 -26.50 -9.57 11.31
CA SER A 635 -25.18 -10.18 11.24
C SER A 635 -24.28 -9.59 12.32
N VAL A 636 -23.35 -10.39 12.83
CA VAL A 636 -22.41 -10.00 13.89
C VAL A 636 -20.99 -10.35 13.47
N GLY A 637 -20.08 -9.40 13.57
CA GLY A 637 -18.65 -9.56 13.39
C GLY A 637 -17.92 -9.49 14.73
N LEU A 638 -16.91 -10.34 14.93
CA LEU A 638 -16.00 -10.29 16.08
C LEU A 638 -14.58 -10.52 15.60
N GLY A 639 -13.67 -9.64 16.03
CA GLY A 639 -12.26 -9.66 15.73
C GLY A 639 -11.38 -9.70 16.97
N ALA A 640 -10.23 -10.32 16.85
CA ALA A 640 -9.15 -10.27 17.83
C ALA A 640 -7.81 -10.19 17.11
N ARG A 641 -6.94 -9.28 17.56
CA ARG A 641 -5.59 -9.06 17.05
C ARG A 641 -4.62 -9.12 18.20
N TYR A 642 -3.70 -10.07 18.17
CA TYR A 642 -2.62 -10.23 19.15
C TYR A 642 -1.30 -9.82 18.51
N ILE A 643 -0.55 -8.98 19.21
CA ILE A 643 0.83 -8.62 18.89
C ILE A 643 1.71 -8.94 20.09
N GLY A 644 2.80 -9.69 19.87
CA GLY A 644 3.78 -9.99 20.90
C GLY A 644 4.71 -8.79 21.16
N GLU A 645 5.50 -8.86 22.21
CA GLU A 645 6.51 -7.85 22.52
C GLU A 645 7.53 -7.66 21.37
N TYR A 646 8.01 -6.43 21.19
CA TYR A 646 9.08 -6.09 20.25
C TYR A 646 9.90 -4.91 20.75
N TYR A 647 11.11 -4.74 20.22
CA TYR A 647 11.95 -3.58 20.54
C TYR A 647 11.52 -2.34 19.76
N PHE A 648 11.53 -1.17 20.41
CA PHE A 648 11.24 0.11 19.77
C PHE A 648 12.38 0.61 18.90
N GLY A 649 13.63 0.28 19.24
CA GLY A 649 14.80 0.73 18.50
C GLY A 649 15.85 -0.35 18.28
N ALA A 650 16.75 -0.12 17.32
CA ALA A 650 17.79 -1.05 16.90
C ALA A 650 18.78 -1.42 18.01
N ALA A 651 18.93 -0.58 19.04
CA ALA A 651 19.79 -0.85 20.19
C ALA A 651 19.25 -1.95 21.12
N ASN A 652 17.97 -2.31 20.99
CA ASN A 652 17.27 -3.28 21.84
C ASN A 652 17.27 -2.94 23.34
N THR A 653 17.13 -1.66 23.66
CA THR A 653 17.06 -1.18 25.06
C THR A 653 15.65 -1.27 25.63
N ASP A 654 14.65 -0.84 24.87
CA ASP A 654 13.26 -0.70 25.31
C ASP A 654 12.32 -1.51 24.44
N LYS A 655 11.27 -2.06 25.05
CA LYS A 655 10.31 -2.95 24.41
C LYS A 655 8.87 -2.46 24.58
N SER A 656 8.03 -2.79 23.59
CA SER A 656 6.57 -2.81 23.77
C SER A 656 6.16 -3.98 24.67
N ASP A 657 5.04 -3.83 25.36
CA ASP A 657 4.32 -4.95 25.92
C ASP A 657 3.54 -5.73 24.86
N ALA A 658 3.25 -7.00 25.13
CA ALA A 658 2.35 -7.77 24.29
C ALA A 658 0.89 -7.31 24.53
N ALA A 659 0.13 -7.14 23.48
CA ALA A 659 -1.24 -6.65 23.56
C ALA A 659 -2.23 -7.48 22.73
N THR A 660 -3.51 -7.43 23.13
CA THR A 660 -4.62 -8.02 22.37
C THR A 660 -5.74 -7.00 22.23
N VAL A 661 -6.03 -6.63 21.00
CA VAL A 661 -7.09 -5.68 20.67
C VAL A 661 -8.27 -6.45 20.10
N PHE A 662 -9.50 -6.10 20.53
CA PHE A 662 -10.74 -6.71 20.07
C PHE A 662 -11.55 -5.71 19.25
N ASP A 663 -12.16 -6.19 18.17
CA ASP A 663 -13.02 -5.41 17.28
C ASP A 663 -14.39 -6.09 17.17
N ALA A 664 -15.46 -5.31 16.91
CA ALA A 664 -16.81 -5.83 16.74
C ALA A 664 -17.56 -5.13 15.63
N ALA A 665 -18.46 -5.85 14.96
CA ALA A 665 -19.38 -5.31 13.98
C ALA A 665 -20.78 -5.87 14.22
N PHE A 666 -21.79 -5.04 13.97
CA PHE A 666 -23.20 -5.42 13.99
C PHE A 666 -23.85 -4.84 12.75
N THR A 667 -24.50 -5.67 11.93
CA THR A 667 -25.25 -5.22 10.76
C THR A 667 -26.69 -5.62 10.85
N TYR A 668 -27.60 -4.70 10.58
CA TYR A 668 -29.04 -4.93 10.51
C TYR A 668 -29.58 -4.57 9.13
N ASN A 669 -30.06 -5.56 8.38
CA ASN A 669 -30.71 -5.35 7.10
C ASN A 669 -32.13 -4.81 7.31
N ILE A 670 -32.31 -3.50 7.19
CA ILE A 670 -33.59 -2.80 7.43
C ILE A 670 -34.60 -3.19 6.37
N ALA A 671 -34.18 -3.09 5.10
CA ALA A 671 -34.98 -3.40 3.91
C ALA A 671 -34.06 -3.92 2.81
N LYS A 672 -34.63 -4.39 1.68
CA LYS A 672 -33.80 -4.81 0.54
C LYS A 672 -32.87 -3.67 0.11
N GLY A 673 -31.59 -3.95 0.12
CA GLY A 673 -30.55 -3.00 -0.26
C GLY A 673 -30.26 -1.92 0.79
N THR A 674 -30.92 -1.93 1.98
CA THR A 674 -30.69 -0.93 3.04
C THR A 674 -30.17 -1.59 4.29
N ASP A 675 -28.95 -1.28 4.67
CA ASP A 675 -28.24 -1.81 5.82
C ASP A 675 -27.86 -0.70 6.81
N LEU A 676 -28.03 -1.01 8.10
CA LEU A 676 -27.45 -0.24 9.20
C LEU A 676 -26.32 -1.07 9.81
N ALA A 677 -25.10 -0.58 9.72
CA ALA A 677 -23.93 -1.19 10.34
C ALA A 677 -23.45 -0.35 11.53
N LEU A 678 -23.09 -1.01 12.62
CA LEU A 678 -22.39 -0.45 13.76
C LEU A 678 -21.04 -1.16 13.85
N ASN A 679 -19.94 -0.43 13.82
CA ASN A 679 -18.59 -0.97 13.93
C ASN A 679 -17.90 -0.36 15.14
N VAL A 680 -17.11 -1.17 15.83
CA VAL A 680 -16.33 -0.78 16.99
C VAL A 680 -14.92 -1.33 16.82
N SER A 681 -13.96 -0.47 16.60
CA SER A 681 -12.53 -0.82 16.70
C SER A 681 -12.06 -0.62 18.14
N ASN A 682 -11.10 -1.44 18.57
CA ASN A 682 -10.60 -1.47 19.94
C ASN A 682 -11.72 -1.47 20.98
N LEU A 683 -12.59 -2.50 20.92
CA LEU A 683 -13.83 -2.63 21.71
C LEU A 683 -13.62 -2.43 23.21
N LEU A 684 -12.49 -2.91 23.76
CA LEU A 684 -12.18 -2.84 25.18
C LEU A 684 -11.39 -1.59 25.60
N ASP A 685 -11.07 -0.72 24.61
CA ASP A 685 -10.27 0.49 24.80
C ASP A 685 -8.86 0.21 25.37
N GLU A 686 -8.26 -0.88 24.87
CA GLU A 686 -6.89 -1.25 25.23
C GLU A 686 -5.92 -0.14 24.88
N GLN A 687 -5.08 0.31 25.82
CA GLN A 687 -4.03 1.28 25.63
C GLN A 687 -2.68 0.65 25.91
N HIS A 688 -1.78 0.72 24.95
CA HIS A 688 -0.40 0.26 25.10
C HIS A 688 0.54 1.09 24.20
N VAL A 689 1.81 1.13 24.58
CA VAL A 689 2.84 1.84 23.81
C VAL A 689 3.22 1.00 22.58
N VAL A 690 3.04 1.58 21.38
CA VAL A 690 3.42 0.95 20.10
C VAL A 690 4.72 1.48 19.53
N GLY A 691 5.20 2.63 20.00
CA GLY A 691 6.48 3.23 19.66
C GLY A 691 6.98 4.07 20.81
N SER A 692 8.29 4.12 21.01
CA SER A 692 8.92 4.95 22.05
C SER A 692 10.29 5.43 21.60
N GLY A 693 10.65 6.63 22.03
CA GLY A 693 11.92 7.28 21.74
C GLY A 693 12.05 8.57 22.54
N THR A 694 11.92 9.72 21.90
CA THR A 694 11.79 11.03 22.58
C THR A 694 10.41 11.22 23.21
N ALA A 695 9.43 10.44 22.76
CA ALA A 695 8.05 10.40 23.22
C ALA A 695 7.48 8.98 23.04
N ASP A 696 6.42 8.66 23.75
CA ASP A 696 5.64 7.43 23.60
C ASP A 696 4.49 7.64 22.64
N TYR A 697 4.22 6.63 21.80
CA TYR A 697 3.07 6.57 20.91
C TYR A 697 2.14 5.46 21.38
N TYR A 698 0.86 5.76 21.54
CA TYR A 698 -0.15 4.76 21.90
C TYR A 698 -0.84 4.22 20.65
N ASN A 699 -1.33 2.99 20.71
CA ASN A 699 -2.23 2.44 19.71
C ASN A 699 -3.51 3.30 19.63
N PRO A 700 -4.20 3.32 18.45
CA PRO A 700 -5.50 3.99 18.33
C PRO A 700 -6.51 3.52 19.38
N GLY A 701 -7.25 4.46 19.96
CA GLY A 701 -8.28 4.21 20.98
C GLY A 701 -9.54 3.56 20.43
N ARG A 702 -10.56 3.46 21.28
CA ARG A 702 -11.85 2.93 20.86
C ARG A 702 -12.58 3.90 19.96
N GLU A 703 -12.91 3.43 18.75
CA GLU A 703 -13.74 4.15 17.81
C GLU A 703 -15.04 3.40 17.54
N VAL A 704 -16.15 4.13 17.50
CA VAL A 704 -17.49 3.62 17.21
C VAL A 704 -18.07 4.36 16.03
N THR A 705 -18.48 3.65 14.98
CA THR A 705 -19.11 4.22 13.79
C THR A 705 -20.44 3.55 13.49
N ALA A 706 -21.44 4.33 13.10
CA ALA A 706 -22.74 3.88 12.63
C ALA A 706 -22.93 4.32 11.17
N LYS A 707 -23.08 3.36 10.26
CA LYS A 707 -23.20 3.55 8.81
C LYS A 707 -24.57 3.10 8.31
N LEU A 708 -25.30 4.00 7.68
CA LEU A 708 -26.53 3.67 6.94
C LEU A 708 -26.20 3.68 5.45
N SER A 709 -26.43 2.55 4.76
CA SER A 709 -26.17 2.40 3.33
C SER A 709 -27.42 1.95 2.58
N TYR A 710 -27.52 2.40 1.32
CA TYR A 710 -28.52 1.94 0.36
C TYR A 710 -27.85 1.57 -0.97
N SER A 711 -28.10 0.33 -1.42
CA SER A 711 -27.57 -0.21 -2.67
C SER A 711 -28.71 -0.69 -3.58
N TRP A 712 -28.59 -0.51 -4.92
CA TRP A 712 -29.60 -0.90 -5.92
C TRP A 712 -29.03 -1.52 -7.18
#